data_91d563f1212fb0c6a0538df4e08161c2
#
_entry.id   91d563f1212fb0c6a0538df4e08161c2
#
_cell.length_a   1.000
_cell.length_b   1.000
_cell.length_c   1.000
_cell.angle_alpha   90.00
_cell.angle_beta   90.00
_cell.angle_gamma   90.00
#
_symmetry.space_group_name_H-M   'P 1'
#
loop_
_entity.id
_entity.type
_entity.pdbx_description
1 polymer ?
#
loop_
_entity_poly.entity_id
_entity_poly.type
_entity_poly.pdbx_seq_one_letter_code
_entity_poly.pdbx_strand_id
1 'polypeptide(L)'
;MTKDITAEHVLNDLRYLTLLARSFPTVADASTEIINLEAILNLPKGTEHFLSDIHGEHQAFNHVLKNASGAIKRKVNEIFSNTLRDFEKKELCTLIYYPEQKLELIRQREKDLDDWYLITLNQLVRVCRNVSSKYTRSKVRKALPKEFSYIIQELLHESSDEPNKSAYVDQIINTIISTGRANDFIIAMCNLIQRLTIDLLHIIGDIYDRGPGAHIIMDTLCNYHNFDIQWGNHDILWMGAAAGNAGSIANVIRMCMRYGNPATLEDGYGINLLPLATFAMEVYGDDPCELFIPRTNASDATFDEKTTQLIARMHKAITIIQFKLEGEIIRRRPEFGMDDRLLLHHIDLHRGTIRIEGKEYELKDKNWPTLNAKDPYALSIEEEELMRRIKHSFECSEKLKKHMRCLFTHGSMYQVCNSNLLFHASVPMNPDGTLKAIRIEGTEYKGKALLDKVDQLVRTAYFDADDSPEKDFAMDYIWYLWEGKDSPLFDKSRMATFERCFIDDKSVQKEEKGAYYSLREEESVCDMLLDEFGVTGRHRHIINGHVPVRSIKGENPIKANGKLLVIDGGFSKAYHPETGIAGYTLVYHSRGFQLVQHEPFLSTDQAIKEGKDIRSTTIVVELNSHRQMVKDTDKGADLQQQIHDLEKLLYAFRNGFIKEKERYK
;
A
#
# COMPACT_ATOMS: atom_id res chain seq x y z
N MET A 1 18.90 -15.36 30.40
CA MET A 1 19.46 -14.75 31.62
C MET A 1 18.28 -14.12 32.34
N THR A 2 17.79 -14.76 33.42
CA THR A 2 16.73 -14.24 34.30
C THR A 2 17.24 -12.92 34.90
N LYS A 3 16.69 -11.79 34.44
CA LYS A 3 16.77 -10.55 35.24
C LYS A 3 16.26 -10.89 36.64
N ASP A 4 16.94 -10.47 37.70
CA ASP A 4 16.54 -10.75 39.08
C ASP A 4 15.12 -10.21 39.34
N ILE A 5 14.11 -11.10 39.19
CA ILE A 5 12.73 -10.77 39.48
C ILE A 5 12.59 -10.74 41.01
N THR A 6 12.19 -9.58 41.54
CA THR A 6 12.01 -9.37 42.97
C THR A 6 10.52 -9.36 43.33
N ALA A 7 10.24 -9.54 44.64
CA ALA A 7 8.90 -9.38 45.17
C ALA A 7 8.28 -8.01 44.87
N GLU A 8 9.12 -6.95 44.91
CA GLU A 8 8.69 -5.59 44.58
C GLU A 8 8.20 -5.46 43.14
N HIS A 9 8.91 -6.05 42.16
CA HIS A 9 8.48 -6.07 40.75
C HIS A 9 7.12 -6.76 40.59
N VAL A 10 6.90 -7.85 41.33
CA VAL A 10 5.63 -8.58 41.27
C VAL A 10 4.50 -7.80 41.93
N LEU A 11 4.76 -7.13 43.06
CA LEU A 11 3.75 -6.33 43.75
C LEU A 11 3.30 -5.12 42.94
N ASN A 12 4.23 -4.47 42.24
CA ASN A 12 3.91 -3.34 41.34
C ASN A 12 3.02 -3.77 40.17
N ASP A 13 3.20 -4.99 39.66
CA ASP A 13 2.46 -5.53 38.50
C ASP A 13 1.34 -6.49 38.90
N LEU A 14 1.00 -6.62 40.19
CA LEU A 14 0.11 -7.68 40.71
C LEU A 14 -1.26 -7.71 40.01
N ARG A 15 -1.84 -6.53 39.73
CA ARG A 15 -3.14 -6.46 39.01
C ARG A 15 -3.03 -7.02 37.60
N TYR A 16 -1.98 -6.67 36.87
CA TYR A 16 -1.72 -7.17 35.52
C TYR A 16 -1.44 -8.68 35.54
N LEU A 17 -0.59 -9.14 36.45
CA LEU A 17 -0.28 -10.57 36.61
C LEU A 17 -1.52 -11.40 36.99
N THR A 18 -2.43 -10.82 37.78
CA THR A 18 -3.73 -11.47 38.11
C THR A 18 -4.61 -11.61 36.85
N LEU A 19 -4.58 -10.66 35.93
CA LEU A 19 -5.26 -10.77 34.65
C LEU A 19 -4.58 -11.80 33.73
N LEU A 20 -3.25 -11.80 33.68
CA LEU A 20 -2.44 -12.75 32.90
C LEU A 20 -2.66 -14.20 33.38
N ALA A 21 -2.82 -14.40 34.69
CA ALA A 21 -3.16 -15.69 35.29
C ALA A 21 -4.50 -16.28 34.84
N ARG A 22 -5.38 -15.50 34.22
CA ARG A 22 -6.63 -16.03 33.62
C ARG A 22 -6.33 -16.80 32.33
N SER A 23 -5.32 -16.41 31.58
CA SER A 23 -4.87 -17.08 30.35
C SER A 23 -3.91 -18.24 30.66
N PHE A 24 -3.08 -18.07 31.69
CA PHE A 24 -2.09 -19.07 32.13
C PHE A 24 -2.31 -19.41 33.61
N PRO A 25 -3.35 -20.21 33.95
CA PRO A 25 -3.83 -20.40 35.32
C PRO A 25 -2.89 -21.21 36.20
N THR A 26 -1.91 -21.92 35.67
CA THR A 26 -0.99 -22.78 36.41
C THR A 26 0.48 -22.51 36.07
N VAL A 27 1.40 -22.94 36.95
CA VAL A 27 2.85 -22.95 36.69
C VAL A 27 3.17 -23.72 35.40
N ALA A 28 2.48 -24.84 35.17
CA ALA A 28 2.68 -25.65 33.96
C ALA A 28 2.30 -24.90 32.68
N ASP A 29 1.16 -24.20 32.66
CA ASP A 29 0.70 -23.41 31.52
C ASP A 29 1.68 -22.27 31.20
N ALA A 30 2.08 -21.49 32.22
CA ALA A 30 3.02 -20.39 32.04
C ALA A 30 4.40 -20.89 31.58
N SER A 31 4.91 -21.98 32.17
CA SER A 31 6.20 -22.56 31.79
C SER A 31 6.18 -23.11 30.35
N THR A 32 5.08 -23.77 29.95
CA THR A 32 4.93 -24.29 28.58
C THR A 32 4.94 -23.14 27.55
N GLU A 33 4.26 -22.02 27.87
CA GLU A 33 4.28 -20.87 26.95
C GLU A 33 5.65 -20.22 26.89
N ILE A 34 6.38 -20.07 27.97
CA ILE A 34 7.78 -19.58 27.96
C ILE A 34 8.64 -20.46 27.02
N ILE A 35 8.56 -21.78 27.16
CA ILE A 35 9.31 -22.72 26.29
C ILE A 35 8.93 -22.51 24.83
N ASN A 36 7.64 -22.31 24.52
CA ASN A 36 7.15 -22.07 23.17
C ASN A 36 7.70 -20.73 22.62
N LEU A 37 7.61 -19.66 23.39
CA LEU A 37 8.10 -18.34 22.98
C LEU A 37 9.62 -18.31 22.78
N GLU A 38 10.38 -18.93 23.68
CA GLU A 38 11.85 -19.08 23.55
C GLU A 38 12.24 -19.86 22.29
N ALA A 39 11.48 -20.89 21.95
CA ALA A 39 11.72 -21.63 20.71
C ALA A 39 11.44 -20.76 19.47
N ILE A 40 10.38 -19.93 19.50
CA ILE A 40 10.03 -19.02 18.42
C ILE A 40 11.13 -17.97 18.18
N LEU A 41 11.72 -17.44 19.23
CA LEU A 41 12.82 -16.46 19.13
C LEU A 41 14.01 -16.97 18.31
N ASN A 42 14.20 -18.29 18.26
CA ASN A 42 15.29 -18.94 17.52
C ASN A 42 14.92 -19.40 16.11
N LEU A 43 13.72 -19.05 15.62
CA LEU A 43 13.39 -19.23 14.21
C LEU A 43 13.97 -18.10 13.35
N PRO A 44 14.20 -18.35 12.04
CA PRO A 44 14.61 -17.30 11.13
C PRO A 44 13.56 -16.18 11.04
N LYS A 45 14.01 -14.93 10.89
CA LYS A 45 13.16 -13.79 10.57
C LYS A 45 12.27 -14.08 9.36
N GLY A 46 11.00 -13.71 9.44
CA GLY A 46 10.05 -13.74 8.31
C GLY A 46 10.52 -12.86 7.14
N THR A 47 9.94 -13.07 5.98
CA THR A 47 10.25 -12.27 4.78
C THR A 47 9.27 -11.13 4.67
N GLU A 48 9.77 -9.90 4.57
CA GLU A 48 9.00 -8.69 4.37
C GLU A 48 9.17 -8.21 2.93
N HIS A 49 8.08 -7.77 2.31
CA HIS A 49 8.07 -7.16 0.98
C HIS A 49 7.57 -5.73 1.08
N PHE A 50 8.23 -4.82 0.36
CA PHE A 50 7.89 -3.40 0.31
C PHE A 50 7.59 -3.03 -1.13
N LEU A 51 6.44 -2.42 -1.36
CA LEU A 51 5.99 -1.88 -2.64
C LEU A 51 5.51 -0.45 -2.46
N SER A 52 5.61 0.37 -3.50
CA SER A 52 5.22 1.78 -3.47
C SER A 52 4.60 2.17 -4.80
N ASP A 53 3.79 3.24 -4.80
CA ASP A 53 3.30 3.93 -6.00
C ASP A 53 2.63 2.99 -7.01
N ILE A 54 1.71 2.17 -6.53
CA ILE A 54 1.02 1.12 -7.31
C ILE A 54 0.04 1.73 -8.31
N HIS A 55 -0.59 2.86 -7.95
CA HIS A 55 -1.41 3.68 -8.83
C HIS A 55 -2.44 2.91 -9.65
N GLY A 56 -3.24 2.06 -9.01
CA GLY A 56 -4.33 1.35 -9.66
C GLY A 56 -3.92 0.26 -10.68
N GLU A 57 -2.64 -0.07 -10.81
CA GLU A 57 -2.13 -1.08 -11.74
C GLU A 57 -2.31 -2.51 -11.17
N HIS A 58 -3.56 -2.90 -11.01
CA HIS A 58 -3.98 -4.12 -10.31
C HIS A 58 -3.43 -5.42 -10.91
N GLN A 59 -3.27 -5.50 -12.25
CA GLN A 59 -2.78 -6.73 -12.88
C GLN A 59 -1.31 -7.00 -12.52
N ALA A 60 -0.47 -5.98 -12.65
CA ALA A 60 0.95 -6.08 -12.32
C ALA A 60 1.14 -6.32 -10.81
N PHE A 61 0.44 -5.55 -9.97
CA PHE A 61 0.47 -5.70 -8.52
C PHE A 61 0.06 -7.11 -8.06
N ASN A 62 -1.10 -7.61 -8.51
CA ASN A 62 -1.57 -8.94 -8.15
C ASN A 62 -0.60 -10.03 -8.63
N HIS A 63 0.00 -9.88 -9.81
CA HIS A 63 1.00 -10.85 -10.29
C HIS A 63 2.26 -10.86 -9.42
N VAL A 64 2.77 -9.68 -9.03
CA VAL A 64 3.94 -9.54 -8.15
C VAL A 64 3.66 -10.13 -6.76
N LEU A 65 2.44 -9.98 -6.22
CA LEU A 65 2.06 -10.64 -4.97
C LEU A 65 2.00 -12.17 -5.12
N LYS A 66 1.34 -12.66 -6.17
CA LYS A 66 1.14 -14.09 -6.42
C LYS A 66 2.45 -14.86 -6.68
N ASN A 67 3.41 -14.23 -7.36
CA ASN A 67 4.73 -14.82 -7.59
C ASN A 67 5.73 -14.51 -6.46
N ALA A 68 5.29 -13.72 -5.45
CA ALA A 68 6.11 -13.22 -4.34
C ALA A 68 7.41 -12.58 -4.85
N SER A 69 7.30 -11.66 -5.83
CA SER A 69 8.43 -10.97 -6.46
C SER A 69 9.51 -11.93 -6.96
N GLY A 70 9.08 -13.07 -7.52
CA GLY A 70 9.93 -14.13 -8.04
C GLY A 70 10.51 -15.08 -6.98
N ALA A 71 10.18 -14.93 -5.71
CA ALA A 71 10.68 -15.81 -4.63
C ALA A 71 10.19 -17.25 -4.79
N ILE A 72 8.94 -17.44 -5.22
CA ILE A 72 8.38 -18.80 -5.46
C ILE A 72 9.15 -19.48 -6.59
N LYS A 73 9.42 -18.78 -7.70
CA LYS A 73 10.20 -19.33 -8.82
C LYS A 73 11.62 -19.74 -8.40
N ARG A 74 12.30 -18.91 -7.59
CA ARG A 74 13.61 -19.28 -7.05
C ARG A 74 13.53 -20.55 -6.23
N LYS A 75 12.55 -20.71 -5.34
CA LYS A 75 12.34 -21.92 -4.53
C LYS A 75 12.03 -23.14 -5.37
N VAL A 76 11.16 -23.03 -6.38
CA VAL A 76 10.87 -24.13 -7.31
C VAL A 76 12.15 -24.57 -8.02
N ASN A 77 12.97 -23.62 -8.50
CA ASN A 77 14.24 -23.94 -9.15
C ASN A 77 15.23 -24.61 -8.19
N GLU A 78 15.33 -24.18 -6.93
CA GLU A 78 16.18 -24.79 -5.90
C GLU A 78 15.74 -26.22 -5.56
N ILE A 79 14.42 -26.44 -5.34
CA ILE A 79 13.86 -27.73 -4.93
C ILE A 79 13.98 -28.77 -6.06
N PHE A 80 13.72 -28.36 -7.29
CA PHE A 80 13.63 -29.28 -8.43
C PHE A 80 14.83 -29.21 -9.39
N SER A 81 15.84 -28.42 -9.08
CA SER A 81 17.08 -28.17 -9.85
C SER A 81 17.22 -28.99 -11.17
N ASN A 82 17.57 -30.25 -11.10
CA ASN A 82 17.77 -31.17 -12.24
C ASN A 82 16.63 -32.21 -12.39
N THR A 83 15.63 -32.22 -11.53
CA THR A 83 14.56 -33.24 -11.54
C THR A 83 13.39 -32.85 -12.43
N LEU A 84 13.18 -31.53 -12.68
CA LEU A 84 12.18 -31.02 -13.60
C LEU A 84 12.84 -30.19 -14.71
N ARG A 85 12.32 -30.32 -15.93
CA ARG A 85 12.71 -29.48 -17.07
C ARG A 85 12.21 -28.04 -16.85
N ASP A 86 12.82 -27.09 -17.51
CA ASP A 86 12.49 -25.66 -17.31
C ASP A 86 11.04 -25.32 -17.64
N PHE A 87 10.43 -25.97 -18.64
CA PHE A 87 9.03 -25.75 -18.95
C PHE A 87 8.09 -26.32 -17.86
N GLU A 88 8.43 -27.46 -17.22
CA GLU A 88 7.66 -28.07 -16.13
C GLU A 88 7.72 -27.20 -14.87
N LYS A 89 8.90 -26.66 -14.55
CA LYS A 89 9.06 -25.67 -13.46
C LYS A 89 8.22 -24.43 -13.71
N LYS A 90 8.19 -23.95 -14.96
CA LYS A 90 7.42 -22.80 -15.38
C LYS A 90 5.91 -23.06 -15.28
N GLU A 91 5.43 -24.23 -15.70
CA GLU A 91 4.04 -24.62 -15.55
C GLU A 91 3.63 -24.74 -14.08
N LEU A 92 4.46 -25.36 -13.24
CA LEU A 92 4.24 -25.43 -11.79
C LEU A 92 4.17 -24.04 -11.15
N CYS A 93 5.07 -23.13 -11.51
CA CYS A 93 5.01 -21.74 -11.05
C CYS A 93 3.70 -21.05 -11.46
N THR A 94 3.31 -21.19 -12.73
CA THR A 94 2.05 -20.59 -13.22
C THR A 94 0.82 -21.18 -12.52
N LEU A 95 0.83 -22.48 -12.23
CA LEU A 95 -0.21 -23.12 -11.43
C LEU A 95 -0.26 -22.55 -10.00
N ILE A 96 0.89 -22.38 -9.37
CA ILE A 96 0.94 -21.77 -8.01
C ILE A 96 0.41 -20.34 -8.02
N TYR A 97 0.67 -19.54 -9.07
CA TYR A 97 0.22 -18.15 -9.16
C TYR A 97 -1.28 -18.02 -9.48
N TYR A 98 -1.80 -18.87 -10.36
CA TYR A 98 -3.16 -18.81 -10.90
C TYR A 98 -3.84 -20.18 -10.90
N PRO A 99 -4.06 -20.79 -9.72
CA PRO A 99 -4.48 -22.19 -9.64
C PRO A 99 -5.82 -22.44 -10.32
N GLU A 100 -6.84 -21.59 -10.11
CA GLU A 100 -8.17 -21.79 -10.65
C GLU A 100 -8.17 -21.79 -12.20
N GLN A 101 -7.58 -20.75 -12.79
CA GLN A 101 -7.56 -20.55 -14.25
C GLN A 101 -6.65 -21.56 -14.92
N LYS A 102 -5.52 -21.91 -14.29
CA LYS A 102 -4.58 -22.89 -14.87
C LYS A 102 -5.15 -24.31 -14.83
N LEU A 103 -5.84 -24.68 -13.77
CA LEU A 103 -6.53 -25.98 -13.66
C LEU A 103 -7.58 -26.15 -14.75
N GLU A 104 -8.34 -25.10 -15.07
CA GLU A 104 -9.32 -25.16 -16.15
C GLU A 104 -8.67 -25.47 -17.51
N LEU A 105 -7.55 -24.81 -17.84
CA LEU A 105 -6.78 -25.08 -19.05
C LEU A 105 -6.19 -26.49 -19.07
N ILE A 106 -5.70 -26.98 -17.94
CA ILE A 106 -5.10 -28.30 -17.80
C ILE A 106 -6.16 -29.38 -18.04
N ARG A 107 -7.36 -29.25 -17.45
CA ARG A 107 -8.48 -30.18 -17.65
C ARG A 107 -8.90 -30.33 -19.10
N GLN A 108 -8.72 -29.30 -19.91
CA GLN A 108 -9.02 -29.36 -21.35
C GLN A 108 -7.91 -30.02 -22.15
N ARG A 109 -6.67 -30.04 -21.68
CA ARG A 109 -5.47 -30.50 -22.39
C ARG A 109 -5.04 -31.90 -22.01
N GLU A 110 -5.07 -32.22 -20.70
CA GLU A 110 -4.55 -33.47 -20.18
C GLU A 110 -5.50 -34.64 -20.42
N LYS A 111 -4.93 -35.75 -20.89
CA LYS A 111 -5.68 -36.99 -21.18
C LYS A 111 -5.81 -37.89 -19.96
N ASP A 112 -4.77 -37.92 -19.12
CA ASP A 112 -4.71 -38.66 -17.86
C ASP A 112 -4.60 -37.68 -16.70
N LEU A 113 -5.76 -37.28 -16.19
CA LEU A 113 -5.83 -36.30 -15.09
C LEU A 113 -5.39 -36.90 -13.76
N ASP A 114 -5.62 -38.19 -13.54
CA ASP A 114 -5.29 -38.82 -12.26
C ASP A 114 -3.78 -38.89 -12.05
N ASP A 115 -3.03 -39.28 -13.10
CA ASP A 115 -1.55 -39.29 -13.08
C ASP A 115 -1.00 -37.87 -12.94
N TRP A 116 -1.58 -36.91 -13.67
CA TRP A 116 -1.19 -35.51 -13.54
C TRP A 116 -1.44 -34.97 -12.12
N TYR A 117 -2.59 -35.28 -11.49
CA TYR A 117 -2.88 -34.90 -10.11
C TYR A 117 -1.87 -35.50 -9.13
N LEU A 118 -1.56 -36.76 -9.28
CA LEU A 118 -0.59 -37.46 -8.42
C LEU A 118 0.78 -36.78 -8.44
N ILE A 119 1.30 -36.49 -9.64
CA ILE A 119 2.60 -35.83 -9.82
C ILE A 119 2.55 -34.41 -9.24
N THR A 120 1.51 -33.65 -9.58
CA THR A 120 1.38 -32.24 -9.18
C THR A 120 1.22 -32.08 -7.67
N LEU A 121 0.40 -32.91 -7.02
CA LEU A 121 0.22 -32.89 -5.57
C LEU A 121 1.53 -33.16 -4.83
N ASN A 122 2.30 -34.15 -5.27
CA ASN A 122 3.64 -34.43 -4.72
C ASN A 122 4.60 -33.24 -4.87
N GLN A 123 4.58 -32.57 -6.03
CA GLN A 123 5.40 -31.36 -6.26
C GLN A 123 4.99 -30.22 -5.33
N LEU A 124 3.68 -29.95 -5.20
CA LEU A 124 3.16 -28.90 -4.33
C LEU A 124 3.46 -29.16 -2.85
N VAL A 125 3.36 -30.41 -2.39
CA VAL A 125 3.74 -30.80 -1.03
C VAL A 125 5.21 -30.47 -0.76
N ARG A 126 6.13 -30.79 -1.69
CA ARG A 126 7.56 -30.45 -1.55
C ARG A 126 7.79 -28.94 -1.47
N VAL A 127 7.15 -28.15 -2.33
CA VAL A 127 7.25 -26.68 -2.29
C VAL A 127 6.69 -26.15 -0.97
N CYS A 128 5.52 -26.63 -0.54
CA CYS A 128 4.88 -26.20 0.67
C CYS A 128 5.72 -26.52 1.93
N ARG A 129 6.32 -27.70 2.00
CA ARG A 129 7.28 -28.06 3.08
C ARG A 129 8.45 -27.07 3.14
N ASN A 130 9.03 -26.70 2.00
CA ASN A 130 10.13 -25.74 1.95
C ASN A 130 9.73 -24.36 2.48
N VAL A 131 8.59 -23.80 2.00
CA VAL A 131 8.14 -22.46 2.44
C VAL A 131 7.69 -22.44 3.89
N SER A 132 7.15 -23.55 4.41
CA SER A 132 6.68 -23.66 5.80
C SER A 132 7.80 -23.90 6.82
N SER A 133 8.96 -24.36 6.39
CA SER A 133 10.08 -24.78 7.28
C SER A 133 10.61 -23.68 8.21
N LYS A 134 10.39 -22.42 7.88
CA LYS A 134 10.80 -21.25 8.69
C LYS A 134 9.79 -20.85 9.76
N TYR A 135 8.64 -21.54 9.86
CA TYR A 135 7.56 -21.20 10.77
C TYR A 135 7.27 -22.29 11.78
N THR A 136 6.62 -21.93 12.90
CA THR A 136 6.09 -22.90 13.84
C THR A 136 4.92 -23.69 13.22
N ARG A 137 4.73 -24.93 13.67
CA ARG A 137 3.55 -25.73 13.29
C ARG A 137 2.23 -24.99 13.59
N SER A 138 2.16 -24.26 14.71
CA SER A 138 0.99 -23.47 15.09
C SER A 138 0.69 -22.35 14.08
N LYS A 139 1.71 -21.62 13.62
CA LYS A 139 1.55 -20.56 12.60
C LYS A 139 1.10 -21.15 11.27
N VAL A 140 1.71 -22.25 10.83
CA VAL A 140 1.30 -22.96 9.60
C VAL A 140 -0.16 -23.43 9.74
N ARG A 141 -0.53 -24.08 10.85
CA ARG A 141 -1.90 -24.56 11.08
C ARG A 141 -2.95 -23.43 11.02
N LYS A 142 -2.65 -22.25 11.57
CA LYS A 142 -3.55 -21.09 11.48
C LYS A 142 -3.70 -20.55 10.04
N ALA A 143 -2.74 -20.83 9.16
CA ALA A 143 -2.80 -20.45 7.76
C ALA A 143 -3.54 -21.47 6.88
N LEU A 144 -3.76 -22.70 7.37
CA LEU A 144 -4.41 -23.77 6.62
C LEU A 144 -5.92 -23.51 6.44
N PRO A 145 -6.47 -23.86 5.27
CA PRO A 145 -7.93 -23.86 5.08
C PRO A 145 -8.58 -24.89 5.99
N LYS A 146 -9.68 -24.53 6.64
CA LYS A 146 -10.31 -25.38 7.69
C LYS A 146 -10.63 -26.79 7.22
N GLU A 147 -11.13 -26.92 6.01
CA GLU A 147 -11.57 -28.22 5.44
C GLU A 147 -10.42 -29.20 5.15
N PHE A 148 -9.23 -28.69 4.86
CA PHE A 148 -8.04 -29.52 4.52
C PHE A 148 -6.96 -29.47 5.60
N SER A 149 -7.21 -28.80 6.70
CA SER A 149 -6.17 -28.49 7.68
C SER A 149 -5.47 -29.74 8.23
N TYR A 150 -6.22 -30.78 8.58
CA TYR A 150 -5.64 -32.05 9.05
C TYR A 150 -4.80 -32.72 7.97
N ILE A 151 -5.36 -32.88 6.77
CA ILE A 151 -4.72 -33.62 5.66
C ILE A 151 -3.42 -32.90 5.23
N ILE A 152 -3.46 -31.57 5.06
CA ILE A 152 -2.27 -30.81 4.69
C ILE A 152 -1.21 -30.92 5.81
N GLN A 153 -1.62 -30.86 7.07
CA GLN A 153 -0.70 -30.99 8.20
C GLN A 153 0.01 -32.36 8.19
N GLU A 154 -0.70 -33.45 7.94
CA GLU A 154 -0.12 -34.80 7.78
C GLU A 154 0.90 -34.81 6.63
N LEU A 155 0.51 -34.35 5.44
CA LEU A 155 1.39 -34.32 4.27
C LEU A 155 2.62 -33.43 4.45
N LEU A 156 2.56 -32.38 5.27
CA LEU A 156 3.71 -31.51 5.55
C LEU A 156 4.69 -32.12 6.54
N HIS A 157 4.24 -32.97 7.47
CA HIS A 157 5.07 -33.49 8.56
C HIS A 157 5.54 -34.93 8.35
N GLU A 158 4.78 -35.72 7.62
CA GLU A 158 5.18 -37.08 7.29
C GLU A 158 6.04 -37.08 6.04
N SER A 159 7.16 -37.85 6.07
CA SER A 159 8.08 -37.99 4.93
C SER A 159 7.76 -39.25 4.15
N SER A 160 7.63 -39.12 2.83
CA SER A 160 7.59 -40.28 1.93
C SER A 160 8.94 -41.02 1.83
N ASP A 161 10.02 -40.41 2.34
CA ASP A 161 11.34 -41.00 2.35
C ASP A 161 11.48 -42.08 3.46
N GLU A 162 10.54 -42.08 4.43
CA GLU A 162 10.45 -43.15 5.44
C GLU A 162 9.62 -44.30 4.90
N PRO A 163 10.19 -45.51 4.77
CA PRO A 163 9.51 -46.66 4.15
C PRO A 163 8.16 -47.02 4.78
N ASN A 164 8.02 -46.80 6.09
CA ASN A 164 6.78 -47.08 6.83
C ASN A 164 5.68 -46.04 6.58
N LYS A 165 5.99 -44.85 6.05
CA LYS A 165 5.07 -43.74 5.84
C LYS A 165 4.75 -43.50 4.36
N SER A 166 5.54 -44.03 3.44
CA SER A 166 5.33 -43.85 2.00
C SER A 166 3.92 -44.29 1.59
N ALA A 167 3.53 -45.51 1.92
CA ALA A 167 2.20 -46.03 1.61
C ALA A 167 1.07 -45.25 2.22
N TYR A 168 1.26 -44.64 3.41
CA TYR A 168 0.29 -43.79 4.08
C TYR A 168 0.12 -42.49 3.32
N VAL A 169 1.19 -41.81 2.94
CA VAL A 169 1.17 -40.54 2.16
C VAL A 169 0.54 -40.78 0.80
N ASP A 170 0.96 -41.86 0.11
CA ASP A 170 0.41 -42.23 -1.20
C ASP A 170 -1.10 -42.50 -1.13
N GLN A 171 -1.56 -43.18 -0.07
CA GLN A 171 -2.97 -43.46 0.13
C GLN A 171 -3.78 -42.17 0.37
N ILE A 172 -3.24 -41.20 1.09
CA ILE A 172 -3.88 -39.89 1.27
C ILE A 172 -4.06 -39.22 -0.09
N ILE A 173 -3.02 -39.12 -0.90
CA ILE A 173 -3.04 -38.49 -2.21
C ILE A 173 -4.03 -39.18 -3.15
N ASN A 174 -3.97 -40.50 -3.23
CA ASN A 174 -4.88 -41.32 -4.05
C ASN A 174 -6.35 -41.11 -3.62
N THR A 175 -6.59 -41.00 -2.32
CA THR A 175 -7.95 -40.77 -1.80
C THR A 175 -8.47 -39.35 -2.14
N ILE A 176 -7.61 -38.33 -2.11
CA ILE A 176 -7.96 -36.96 -2.55
C ILE A 176 -8.38 -37.01 -4.03
N ILE A 177 -7.67 -37.75 -4.87
CA ILE A 177 -7.96 -37.89 -6.30
C ILE A 177 -9.28 -38.65 -6.50
N SER A 178 -9.41 -39.85 -5.93
CA SER A 178 -10.57 -40.71 -6.10
C SER A 178 -11.88 -40.14 -5.55
N THR A 179 -11.79 -39.23 -4.56
CA THR A 179 -12.97 -38.51 -4.03
C THR A 179 -13.33 -37.26 -4.84
N GLY A 180 -12.60 -36.95 -5.93
CA GLY A 180 -12.83 -35.79 -6.78
C GLY A 180 -12.46 -34.44 -6.18
N ARG A 181 -11.62 -34.42 -5.09
CA ARG A 181 -11.26 -33.20 -4.38
C ARG A 181 -9.88 -32.65 -4.78
N ALA A 182 -9.24 -33.21 -5.82
CA ALA A 182 -7.89 -32.82 -6.23
C ALA A 182 -7.77 -31.33 -6.61
N ASN A 183 -8.74 -30.79 -7.34
CA ASN A 183 -8.72 -29.35 -7.73
C ASN A 183 -8.75 -28.43 -6.52
N ASP A 184 -9.73 -28.64 -5.61
CA ASP A 184 -9.86 -27.81 -4.40
C ASP A 184 -8.60 -27.88 -3.52
N PHE A 185 -8.02 -29.09 -3.45
CA PHE A 185 -6.82 -29.31 -2.67
C PHE A 185 -5.59 -28.63 -3.29
N ILE A 186 -5.42 -28.67 -4.63
CA ILE A 186 -4.37 -27.95 -5.35
C ILE A 186 -4.51 -26.45 -5.12
N ILE A 187 -5.72 -25.89 -5.27
CA ILE A 187 -5.98 -24.46 -5.01
C ILE A 187 -5.59 -24.09 -3.57
N ALA A 188 -6.00 -24.89 -2.60
CA ALA A 188 -5.66 -24.69 -1.20
C ALA A 188 -4.14 -24.69 -0.95
N MET A 189 -3.42 -25.63 -1.55
CA MET A 189 -1.95 -25.73 -1.44
C MET A 189 -1.25 -24.55 -2.11
N CYS A 190 -1.69 -24.12 -3.31
CA CYS A 190 -1.14 -22.97 -4.00
C CYS A 190 -1.32 -21.67 -3.20
N ASN A 191 -2.52 -21.43 -2.67
CA ASN A 191 -2.81 -20.28 -1.82
C ASN A 191 -1.99 -20.30 -0.53
N LEU A 192 -1.78 -21.47 0.07
CA LEU A 192 -0.92 -21.64 1.24
C LEU A 192 0.55 -21.29 0.93
N ILE A 193 1.08 -21.76 -0.22
CA ILE A 193 2.44 -21.43 -0.67
C ILE A 193 2.62 -19.92 -0.83
N GLN A 194 1.69 -19.26 -1.51
CA GLN A 194 1.71 -17.79 -1.66
C GLN A 194 1.71 -17.09 -0.29
N ARG A 195 0.78 -17.48 0.60
CA ARG A 195 0.63 -16.90 1.94
C ARG A 195 1.86 -17.07 2.82
N LEU A 196 2.54 -18.22 2.77
CA LEU A 196 3.71 -18.50 3.59
C LEU A 196 5.02 -17.96 3.00
N THR A 197 5.01 -17.48 1.76
CA THR A 197 6.22 -16.93 1.14
C THR A 197 6.48 -15.49 1.61
N ILE A 198 5.45 -14.66 1.72
CA ILE A 198 5.51 -13.28 2.25
C ILE A 198 4.91 -13.29 3.66
N ASP A 199 5.68 -12.88 4.67
CA ASP A 199 5.22 -12.84 6.05
C ASP A 199 4.54 -11.51 6.40
N LEU A 200 5.06 -10.41 5.88
CA LEU A 200 4.55 -9.07 6.06
C LEU A 200 4.73 -8.28 4.76
N LEU A 201 3.71 -7.54 4.37
CA LEU A 201 3.68 -6.67 3.20
C LEU A 201 3.57 -5.22 3.65
N HIS A 202 4.52 -4.37 3.23
CA HIS A 202 4.50 -2.93 3.45
C HIS A 202 4.13 -2.24 2.14
N ILE A 203 3.11 -1.39 2.16
CA ILE A 203 2.71 -0.54 1.04
C ILE A 203 3.08 0.90 1.37
N ILE A 204 4.08 1.44 0.67
CA ILE A 204 4.60 2.79 0.90
C ILE A 204 3.81 3.81 0.08
N GLY A 205 2.48 3.77 0.20
CA GLY A 205 1.54 4.74 -0.35
C GLY A 205 1.28 4.67 -1.85
N ASP A 206 0.38 5.56 -2.25
CA ASP A 206 -0.10 5.78 -3.61
C ASP A 206 -0.68 4.52 -4.28
N ILE A 207 -1.73 3.99 -3.64
CA ILE A 207 -2.54 2.90 -4.18
C ILE A 207 -3.47 3.42 -5.28
N TYR A 208 -3.99 4.63 -5.10
CA TYR A 208 -5.03 5.24 -5.92
C TYR A 208 -4.50 6.01 -7.12
N ASP A 209 -5.43 6.33 -8.02
CA ASP A 209 -5.29 7.14 -9.22
C ASP A 209 -4.43 6.54 -10.34
N ARG A 210 -4.49 7.14 -11.51
CA ARG A 210 -3.78 6.83 -12.76
C ARG A 210 -4.23 5.54 -13.43
N GLY A 211 -4.09 4.37 -12.79
CA GLY A 211 -4.60 3.10 -13.29
C GLY A 211 -6.05 2.84 -12.86
N PRO A 212 -6.77 1.93 -13.54
CA PRO A 212 -8.22 1.73 -13.36
C PRO A 212 -8.59 0.83 -12.18
N GLY A 213 -7.65 0.17 -11.52
CA GLY A 213 -7.93 -0.95 -10.62
C GLY A 213 -7.65 -0.71 -9.13
N ALA A 214 -7.63 0.54 -8.64
CA ALA A 214 -7.38 0.83 -7.23
C ALA A 214 -8.36 0.08 -6.29
N HIS A 215 -9.63 0.01 -6.65
CA HIS A 215 -10.64 -0.74 -5.90
C HIS A 215 -10.36 -2.25 -5.85
N ILE A 216 -9.78 -2.84 -6.90
CA ILE A 216 -9.38 -4.26 -6.95
C ILE A 216 -8.16 -4.49 -6.06
N ILE A 217 -7.20 -3.56 -6.07
CA ILE A 217 -6.02 -3.62 -5.19
C ILE A 217 -6.47 -3.56 -3.73
N MET A 218 -7.37 -2.63 -3.39
CA MET A 218 -7.89 -2.52 -2.03
C MET A 218 -8.70 -3.75 -1.61
N ASP A 219 -9.51 -4.35 -2.50
CA ASP A 219 -10.15 -5.63 -2.23
C ASP A 219 -9.12 -6.74 -1.93
N THR A 220 -8.00 -6.76 -2.63
CA THR A 220 -6.90 -7.71 -2.39
C THR A 220 -6.24 -7.45 -1.03
N LEU A 221 -5.89 -6.20 -0.73
CA LEU A 221 -5.23 -5.82 0.52
C LEU A 221 -6.11 -6.06 1.74
N CYS A 222 -7.39 -5.64 1.71
CA CYS A 222 -8.33 -5.86 2.82
C CYS A 222 -8.53 -7.35 3.18
N ASN A 223 -8.22 -8.26 2.27
CA ASN A 223 -8.25 -9.71 2.48
C ASN A 223 -6.84 -10.31 2.68
N TYR A 224 -5.79 -9.49 2.64
CA TYR A 224 -4.43 -9.98 2.82
C TYR A 224 -4.15 -10.31 4.29
N HIS A 225 -3.29 -11.31 4.53
CA HIS A 225 -3.12 -11.88 5.85
C HIS A 225 -2.33 -11.03 6.85
N ASN A 226 -1.43 -10.16 6.37
CA ASN A 226 -0.60 -9.31 7.22
C ASN A 226 0.06 -8.20 6.38
N PHE A 227 -0.33 -6.95 6.59
CA PHE A 227 0.20 -5.81 5.85
C PHE A 227 0.02 -4.51 6.63
N ASP A 228 0.77 -3.50 6.24
CA ASP A 228 0.58 -2.10 6.65
C ASP A 228 0.72 -1.16 5.46
N ILE A 229 0.29 0.09 5.63
CA ILE A 229 0.27 1.12 4.59
C ILE A 229 0.81 2.43 5.19
N GLN A 230 1.75 3.08 4.52
CA GLN A 230 2.10 4.47 4.78
C GLN A 230 1.36 5.32 3.75
N TRP A 231 0.42 6.18 4.21
CA TRP A 231 -0.46 6.91 3.31
C TRP A 231 0.31 7.80 2.33
N GLY A 232 0.02 7.68 1.03
CA GLY A 232 0.49 8.57 0.00
C GLY A 232 -0.45 9.77 -0.20
N ASN A 233 -0.01 10.75 -0.99
CA ASN A 233 -0.82 11.93 -1.29
C ASN A 233 -2.09 11.58 -2.07
N HIS A 234 -2.05 10.59 -2.97
CA HIS A 234 -3.24 10.11 -3.66
C HIS A 234 -4.20 9.36 -2.72
N ASP A 235 -3.68 8.60 -1.76
CA ASP A 235 -4.51 7.90 -0.76
C ASP A 235 -5.23 8.92 0.14
N ILE A 236 -4.52 9.93 0.65
CA ILE A 236 -5.09 11.02 1.45
C ILE A 236 -6.17 11.80 0.68
N LEU A 237 -5.96 12.03 -0.62
CA LEU A 237 -6.96 12.67 -1.46
C LEU A 237 -8.29 11.88 -1.49
N TRP A 238 -8.21 10.56 -1.67
CA TRP A 238 -9.39 9.67 -1.62
C TRP A 238 -10.00 9.56 -0.22
N MET A 239 -9.17 9.58 0.84
CA MET A 239 -9.65 9.62 2.23
C MET A 239 -10.42 10.92 2.50
N GLY A 240 -9.94 12.08 2.02
CA GLY A 240 -10.62 13.35 2.09
C GLY A 240 -11.95 13.37 1.31
N ALA A 241 -11.95 12.79 0.12
CA ALA A 241 -13.17 12.65 -0.68
C ALA A 241 -14.23 11.78 0.02
N ALA A 242 -13.80 10.66 0.62
CA ALA A 242 -14.69 9.77 1.37
C ALA A 242 -15.20 10.40 2.68
N ALA A 243 -14.43 11.33 3.28
CA ALA A 243 -14.87 12.13 4.42
C ALA A 243 -15.85 13.24 4.02
N GLY A 244 -16.07 13.50 2.73
CA GLY A 244 -16.98 14.50 2.21
C GLY A 244 -16.36 15.87 1.96
N ASN A 245 -15.01 15.99 1.90
CA ASN A 245 -14.36 17.23 1.49
C ASN A 245 -14.59 17.50 0.00
N ALA A 246 -15.27 18.61 -0.34
CA ALA A 246 -15.67 18.91 -1.71
C ALA A 246 -14.47 19.16 -2.65
N GLY A 247 -13.41 19.81 -2.18
CA GLY A 247 -12.17 20.00 -2.94
C GLY A 247 -11.49 18.69 -3.28
N SER A 248 -11.41 17.75 -2.32
CA SER A 248 -10.88 16.42 -2.53
C SER A 248 -11.73 15.61 -3.51
N ILE A 249 -13.07 15.67 -3.39
CA ILE A 249 -14.00 15.01 -4.32
C ILE A 249 -13.77 15.50 -5.75
N ALA A 250 -13.69 16.81 -5.96
CA ALA A 250 -13.46 17.39 -7.28
C ALA A 250 -12.12 16.94 -7.88
N ASN A 251 -11.06 16.91 -7.07
CA ASN A 251 -9.73 16.41 -7.47
C ASN A 251 -9.76 14.95 -7.86
N VAL A 252 -10.38 14.07 -7.06
CA VAL A 252 -10.53 12.63 -7.37
C VAL A 252 -11.23 12.43 -8.72
N ILE A 253 -12.36 13.10 -8.93
CA ILE A 253 -13.10 12.99 -10.19
C ILE A 253 -12.25 13.50 -11.36
N ARG A 254 -11.61 14.67 -11.20
CA ARG A 254 -10.73 15.22 -12.24
C ARG A 254 -9.61 14.24 -12.61
N MET A 255 -8.99 13.61 -11.63
CA MET A 255 -7.93 12.61 -11.87
C MET A 255 -8.48 11.40 -12.63
N CYS A 256 -9.65 10.88 -12.25
CA CYS A 256 -10.29 9.79 -12.98
C CYS A 256 -10.64 10.17 -14.42
N MET A 257 -11.17 11.38 -14.66
CA MET A 257 -11.43 11.86 -16.01
C MET A 257 -10.15 12.03 -16.83
N ARG A 258 -9.11 12.62 -16.23
CA ARG A 258 -7.82 12.86 -16.89
C ARG A 258 -7.16 11.57 -17.40
N TYR A 259 -7.27 10.47 -16.67
CA TYR A 259 -6.68 9.18 -17.02
C TYR A 259 -7.67 8.21 -17.69
N GLY A 260 -8.90 8.67 -18.00
CA GLY A 260 -9.90 7.85 -18.66
C GLY A 260 -10.43 6.69 -17.81
N ASN A 261 -10.55 6.88 -16.50
CA ASN A 261 -10.97 5.85 -15.54
C ASN A 261 -12.29 6.15 -14.82
N PRO A 262 -13.38 6.64 -15.51
CA PRO A 262 -14.66 6.86 -14.84
C PRO A 262 -15.23 5.57 -14.22
N ALA A 263 -14.96 4.41 -14.81
CA ALA A 263 -15.37 3.10 -14.31
C ALA A 263 -14.84 2.79 -12.90
N THR A 264 -13.71 3.38 -12.49
CA THR A 264 -13.23 3.26 -11.10
C THR A 264 -14.24 3.84 -10.11
N LEU A 265 -14.86 4.97 -10.46
CA LEU A 265 -15.90 5.62 -9.65
C LEU A 265 -17.24 4.88 -9.76
N GLU A 266 -17.71 4.63 -10.97
CA GLU A 266 -19.03 4.06 -11.21
C GLU A 266 -19.09 2.56 -10.88
N ASP A 267 -18.32 1.73 -11.58
CA ASP A 267 -18.33 0.28 -11.41
C ASP A 267 -17.58 -0.13 -10.13
N GLY A 268 -16.47 0.56 -9.84
CA GLY A 268 -15.61 0.27 -8.69
C GLY A 268 -16.26 0.61 -7.35
N TYR A 269 -16.84 1.79 -7.24
CA TYR A 269 -17.35 2.33 -5.97
C TYR A 269 -18.85 2.68 -5.96
N GLY A 270 -19.54 2.55 -7.10
CA GLY A 270 -20.97 2.87 -7.21
C GLY A 270 -21.26 4.38 -7.10
N ILE A 271 -20.28 5.23 -7.44
CA ILE A 271 -20.42 6.68 -7.42
C ILE A 271 -21.09 7.12 -8.72
N ASN A 272 -22.27 7.73 -8.62
CA ASN A 272 -23.06 8.14 -9.77
C ASN A 272 -22.49 9.42 -10.42
N LEU A 273 -21.98 9.31 -11.64
CA LEU A 273 -21.46 10.42 -12.44
C LEU A 273 -22.49 11.02 -13.39
N LEU A 274 -23.71 10.48 -13.49
CA LEU A 274 -24.76 11.02 -14.37
C LEU A 274 -25.06 12.51 -14.12
N PRO A 275 -25.13 13.02 -12.88
CA PRO A 275 -25.30 14.46 -12.64
C PRO A 275 -24.22 15.31 -13.29
N LEU A 276 -22.95 14.87 -13.22
CA LEU A 276 -21.82 15.57 -13.84
C LEU A 276 -21.88 15.49 -15.36
N ALA A 277 -22.24 14.33 -15.93
CA ALA A 277 -22.41 14.16 -17.36
C ALA A 277 -23.52 15.08 -17.91
N THR A 278 -24.66 15.15 -17.22
CA THR A 278 -25.78 16.05 -17.60
C THR A 278 -25.34 17.50 -17.56
N PHE A 279 -24.76 17.94 -16.44
CA PHE A 279 -24.27 19.32 -16.29
C PHE A 279 -23.21 19.67 -17.36
N ALA A 280 -22.28 18.77 -17.62
CA ALA A 280 -21.23 18.98 -18.63
C ALA A 280 -21.82 19.10 -20.06
N MET A 281 -22.87 18.35 -20.37
CA MET A 281 -23.55 18.47 -21.67
C MET A 281 -24.39 19.74 -21.80
N GLU A 282 -25.02 20.20 -20.73
CA GLU A 282 -25.82 21.44 -20.72
C GLU A 282 -24.92 22.68 -20.81
N VAL A 283 -23.80 22.71 -20.10
CA VAL A 283 -22.94 23.90 -20.00
C VAL A 283 -21.86 23.95 -21.06
N TYR A 284 -21.28 22.79 -21.44
CA TYR A 284 -20.15 22.64 -22.35
C TYR A 284 -20.49 21.84 -23.62
N GLY A 285 -21.78 21.69 -23.95
CA GLY A 285 -22.24 20.87 -25.09
C GLY A 285 -21.63 21.28 -26.44
N ASP A 286 -21.44 22.58 -26.68
CA ASP A 286 -20.85 23.12 -27.90
C ASP A 286 -19.33 23.34 -27.81
N ASP A 287 -18.72 23.04 -26.65
CA ASP A 287 -17.27 23.20 -26.42
C ASP A 287 -16.52 21.93 -26.82
N PRO A 288 -15.49 22.02 -27.67
CA PRO A 288 -14.68 20.86 -28.05
C PRO A 288 -13.83 20.30 -26.88
N CYS A 289 -13.58 21.07 -25.84
CA CYS A 289 -12.80 20.69 -24.65
C CYS A 289 -11.48 19.97 -24.95
N GLU A 290 -10.76 20.40 -25.99
CA GLU A 290 -9.54 19.71 -26.51
C GLU A 290 -8.44 19.54 -25.46
N LEU A 291 -8.29 20.50 -24.56
CA LEU A 291 -7.29 20.47 -23.47
C LEU A 291 -7.59 19.42 -22.41
N PHE A 292 -8.80 18.91 -22.39
CA PHE A 292 -9.33 17.99 -21.37
C PHE A 292 -9.56 16.58 -21.87
N ILE A 293 -9.15 16.28 -23.12
CA ILE A 293 -9.18 14.92 -23.66
C ILE A 293 -8.40 13.98 -22.72
N PRO A 294 -8.97 12.82 -22.36
CA PRO A 294 -8.33 11.89 -21.45
C PRO A 294 -7.00 11.35 -22.01
N ARG A 295 -6.02 11.23 -21.13
CA ARG A 295 -4.70 10.66 -21.46
C ARG A 295 -4.77 9.15 -21.25
N THR A 296 -5.10 8.43 -22.32
CA THR A 296 -5.10 6.95 -22.33
C THR A 296 -3.81 6.43 -22.96
N ASN A 297 -3.31 5.29 -22.48
CA ASN A 297 -2.19 4.59 -23.13
C ASN A 297 -2.74 3.75 -24.29
N ALA A 298 -1.91 3.51 -25.32
CA ALA A 298 -2.28 2.71 -26.48
C ALA A 298 -2.72 1.26 -26.17
N SER A 299 -2.39 0.77 -24.97
CA SER A 299 -2.77 -0.56 -24.48
C SER A 299 -4.07 -0.60 -23.70
N ASP A 300 -4.67 0.55 -23.40
CA ASP A 300 -5.87 0.63 -22.58
C ASP A 300 -7.12 0.58 -23.44
N ALA A 301 -8.29 0.38 -22.82
CA ALA A 301 -9.56 0.38 -23.56
C ALA A 301 -9.75 1.71 -24.31
N THR A 302 -9.93 1.64 -25.61
CA THR A 302 -10.21 2.82 -26.42
C THR A 302 -11.68 3.18 -26.30
N PHE A 303 -11.96 4.42 -25.88
CA PHE A 303 -13.31 4.97 -25.96
C PHE A 303 -13.65 5.34 -27.39
N ASP A 304 -14.92 5.24 -27.76
CA ASP A 304 -15.39 5.87 -28.99
C ASP A 304 -15.31 7.41 -28.88
N GLU A 305 -15.44 8.08 -30.02
CA GLU A 305 -15.31 9.54 -30.09
C GLU A 305 -16.33 10.26 -29.21
N LYS A 306 -17.57 9.75 -29.12
CA LYS A 306 -18.64 10.35 -28.30
C LYS A 306 -18.33 10.25 -26.81
N THR A 307 -17.91 9.09 -26.37
CA THR A 307 -17.51 8.85 -24.97
C THR A 307 -16.27 9.69 -24.61
N THR A 308 -15.27 9.74 -25.48
CA THR A 308 -14.07 10.59 -25.29
C THR A 308 -14.46 12.05 -25.13
N GLN A 309 -15.37 12.54 -25.98
CA GLN A 309 -15.84 13.93 -25.91
C GLN A 309 -16.67 14.21 -24.65
N LEU A 310 -17.50 13.26 -24.21
CA LEU A 310 -18.22 13.39 -22.95
C LEU A 310 -17.28 13.47 -21.75
N ILE A 311 -16.29 12.57 -21.70
CA ILE A 311 -15.27 12.58 -20.64
C ILE A 311 -14.49 13.91 -20.64
N ALA A 312 -14.15 14.45 -21.80
CA ALA A 312 -13.46 15.74 -21.91
C ALA A 312 -14.31 16.91 -21.35
N ARG A 313 -15.60 16.93 -21.64
CA ARG A 313 -16.54 17.93 -21.07
C ARG A 313 -16.69 17.78 -19.56
N MET A 314 -16.87 16.56 -19.07
CA MET A 314 -16.91 16.27 -17.62
C MET A 314 -15.62 16.69 -16.94
N HIS A 315 -14.47 16.42 -17.57
CA HIS A 315 -13.15 16.80 -17.06
C HIS A 315 -13.02 18.32 -16.95
N LYS A 316 -13.41 19.08 -17.98
CA LYS A 316 -13.42 20.55 -17.95
C LYS A 316 -14.35 21.08 -16.85
N ALA A 317 -15.56 20.59 -16.79
CA ALA A 317 -16.57 21.00 -15.83
C ALA A 317 -16.05 20.85 -14.39
N ILE A 318 -15.60 19.66 -14.01
CA ILE A 318 -15.12 19.39 -12.66
C ILE A 318 -13.81 20.13 -12.35
N THR A 319 -12.96 20.38 -13.35
CA THR A 319 -11.72 21.17 -13.16
C THR A 319 -12.01 22.62 -12.78
N ILE A 320 -13.01 23.24 -13.40
CA ILE A 320 -13.41 24.61 -13.05
C ILE A 320 -14.03 24.65 -11.66
N ILE A 321 -14.91 23.70 -11.34
CA ILE A 321 -15.51 23.54 -10.00
C ILE A 321 -14.41 23.34 -8.94
N GLN A 322 -13.40 22.49 -9.23
CA GLN A 322 -12.27 22.27 -8.35
C GLN A 322 -11.59 23.58 -7.96
N PHE A 323 -11.20 24.43 -8.93
CA PHE A 323 -10.51 25.69 -8.63
C PHE A 323 -11.37 26.66 -7.81
N LYS A 324 -12.70 26.65 -7.99
CA LYS A 324 -13.60 27.43 -7.16
C LYS A 324 -13.58 26.94 -5.70
N LEU A 325 -13.74 25.62 -5.49
CA LEU A 325 -13.75 25.01 -4.16
C LEU A 325 -12.41 25.16 -3.43
N GLU A 326 -11.30 24.99 -4.15
CA GLU A 326 -9.95 25.21 -3.61
C GLU A 326 -9.76 26.67 -3.18
N GLY A 327 -10.21 27.62 -4.02
CA GLY A 327 -10.18 29.04 -3.68
C GLY A 327 -11.00 29.38 -2.45
N GLU A 328 -12.15 28.74 -2.24
CA GLU A 328 -12.94 28.91 -1.01
C GLU A 328 -12.21 28.38 0.22
N ILE A 329 -11.54 27.23 0.12
CA ILE A 329 -10.72 26.69 1.22
C ILE A 329 -9.59 27.67 1.55
N ILE A 330 -8.84 28.13 0.55
CA ILE A 330 -7.73 29.07 0.73
C ILE A 330 -8.20 30.36 1.40
N ARG A 331 -9.32 30.92 0.96
CA ARG A 331 -9.91 32.18 1.51
C ARG A 331 -10.32 32.06 2.97
N ARG A 332 -10.85 30.89 3.40
CA ARG A 332 -11.23 30.68 4.81
C ARG A 332 -10.08 30.18 5.69
N ARG A 333 -8.93 29.78 5.08
CA ARG A 333 -7.72 29.30 5.77
C ARG A 333 -6.47 30.10 5.39
N PRO A 334 -6.41 31.38 5.71
CA PRO A 334 -5.24 32.21 5.37
C PRO A 334 -3.94 31.68 5.99
N GLU A 335 -4.03 30.91 7.10
CA GLU A 335 -2.91 30.25 7.74
C GLU A 335 -2.21 29.21 6.85
N PHE A 336 -2.85 28.71 5.78
CA PHE A 336 -2.21 27.81 4.81
C PHE A 336 -1.20 28.54 3.91
N GLY A 337 -1.25 29.88 3.85
CA GLY A 337 -0.30 30.70 3.09
C GLY A 337 -0.29 30.40 1.60
N MET A 338 -1.46 30.15 1.01
CA MET A 338 -1.65 29.75 -0.39
C MET A 338 -2.34 30.82 -1.24
N ASP A 339 -2.29 32.12 -0.84
CA ASP A 339 -2.96 33.20 -1.57
C ASP A 339 -2.49 33.33 -3.02
N ASP A 340 -1.23 32.92 -3.32
CA ASP A 340 -0.69 32.86 -4.67
C ASP A 340 -1.40 31.85 -5.58
N ARG A 341 -2.23 30.95 -5.01
CA ARG A 341 -3.05 29.98 -5.75
C ARG A 341 -4.46 30.50 -6.03
N LEU A 342 -4.82 31.68 -5.54
CA LEU A 342 -6.08 32.37 -5.87
C LEU A 342 -6.00 32.98 -7.27
N LEU A 343 -6.03 32.16 -8.32
CA LEU A 343 -5.77 32.57 -9.70
C LEU A 343 -7.00 33.07 -10.46
N LEU A 344 -8.21 32.61 -10.10
CA LEU A 344 -9.42 32.89 -10.89
C LEU A 344 -9.77 34.40 -10.94
N HIS A 345 -9.49 35.18 -9.90
CA HIS A 345 -9.75 36.62 -9.89
C HIS A 345 -8.75 37.46 -10.72
N HIS A 346 -7.66 36.81 -11.21
CA HIS A 346 -6.71 37.44 -12.10
C HIS A 346 -7.00 37.20 -13.59
N ILE A 347 -8.09 36.49 -13.91
CA ILE A 347 -8.54 36.23 -15.29
C ILE A 347 -9.28 37.44 -15.85
N ASP A 348 -8.85 37.93 -16.99
CA ASP A 348 -9.61 38.88 -17.81
C ASP A 348 -10.36 38.10 -18.91
N LEU A 349 -11.66 37.88 -18.67
CA LEU A 349 -12.52 37.14 -19.59
C LEU A 349 -12.71 37.80 -20.95
N HIS A 350 -12.63 39.17 -21.02
CA HIS A 350 -12.77 39.91 -22.26
C HIS A 350 -11.54 39.76 -23.16
N ARG A 351 -10.37 39.76 -22.55
CA ARG A 351 -9.09 39.65 -23.27
C ARG A 351 -8.65 38.20 -23.43
N GLY A 352 -9.19 37.30 -22.64
CA GLY A 352 -8.77 35.89 -22.58
C GLY A 352 -7.34 35.76 -22.06
N THR A 353 -6.99 36.58 -21.06
CA THR A 353 -5.65 36.57 -20.44
C THR A 353 -5.74 36.42 -18.94
N ILE A 354 -4.60 36.05 -18.32
CA ILE A 354 -4.45 36.00 -16.87
C ILE A 354 -3.14 36.68 -16.46
N ARG A 355 -3.15 37.33 -15.28
CA ARG A 355 -1.95 37.93 -14.70
C ARG A 355 -1.43 37.07 -13.57
N ILE A 356 -0.18 36.56 -13.70
CA ILE A 356 0.53 35.76 -12.68
C ILE A 356 1.87 36.44 -12.39
N GLU A 357 2.15 36.71 -11.10
CA GLU A 357 3.40 37.35 -10.66
C GLU A 357 3.71 38.67 -11.44
N GLY A 358 2.68 39.43 -11.74
CA GLY A 358 2.78 40.71 -12.45
C GLY A 358 2.93 40.62 -13.98
N LYS A 359 3.07 39.43 -14.54
CA LYS A 359 3.18 39.17 -15.99
C LYS A 359 1.86 38.66 -16.55
N GLU A 360 1.50 39.11 -17.76
CA GLU A 360 0.27 38.73 -18.45
C GLU A 360 0.56 37.51 -19.37
N TYR A 361 -0.35 36.49 -19.34
CA TYR A 361 -0.30 35.30 -20.15
C TYR A 361 -1.61 35.09 -20.88
N GLU A 362 -1.55 34.60 -22.11
CA GLU A 362 -2.75 34.21 -22.87
C GLU A 362 -3.26 32.87 -22.39
N LEU A 363 -4.60 32.77 -22.21
CA LEU A 363 -5.27 31.52 -21.88
C LEU A 363 -5.53 30.70 -23.14
N LYS A 364 -5.18 29.42 -23.11
CA LYS A 364 -5.46 28.44 -24.18
C LYS A 364 -6.97 28.18 -24.35
N ASP A 365 -7.70 28.28 -23.28
CA ASP A 365 -9.17 28.13 -23.25
C ASP A 365 -9.81 29.41 -22.70
N LYS A 366 -10.67 30.00 -23.47
CA LYS A 366 -11.33 31.28 -23.16
C LYS A 366 -12.81 31.13 -22.82
N ASN A 367 -13.31 29.88 -22.81
CA ASN A 367 -14.72 29.57 -22.52
C ASN A 367 -14.91 29.19 -21.04
N TRP A 368 -15.36 30.15 -20.26
CA TRP A 368 -15.58 30.05 -18.80
C TRP A 368 -17.03 30.41 -18.44
N PRO A 369 -18.06 29.67 -18.89
CA PRO A 369 -19.45 30.05 -18.82
C PRO A 369 -19.99 30.19 -17.40
N THR A 370 -19.41 29.49 -16.41
CA THR A 370 -19.86 29.50 -15.01
C THR A 370 -19.04 30.44 -14.12
N LEU A 371 -18.02 31.13 -14.68
CA LEU A 371 -17.18 32.01 -13.88
C LEU A 371 -17.88 33.35 -13.63
N ASN A 372 -18.11 33.68 -12.35
CA ASN A 372 -18.69 34.92 -11.95
C ASN A 372 -17.62 36.00 -11.78
N ALA A 373 -17.67 37.07 -12.59
CA ALA A 373 -16.69 38.15 -12.52
C ALA A 373 -16.66 38.90 -11.17
N LYS A 374 -17.77 38.91 -10.37
CA LYS A 374 -17.83 39.56 -9.07
C LYS A 374 -17.26 38.70 -7.95
N ASP A 375 -17.50 37.40 -7.99
CA ASP A 375 -16.93 36.41 -7.08
C ASP A 375 -16.55 35.16 -7.87
N PRO A 376 -15.32 35.07 -8.35
CA PRO A 376 -14.86 33.96 -9.23
C PRO A 376 -14.85 32.60 -8.54
N TYR A 377 -14.89 32.56 -7.22
CA TYR A 377 -14.86 31.34 -6.43
C TYR A 377 -16.24 30.81 -6.04
N ALA A 378 -17.29 31.66 -6.17
CA ALA A 378 -18.66 31.23 -5.91
C ALA A 378 -19.08 30.14 -6.93
N LEU A 379 -19.65 29.06 -6.45
CA LEU A 379 -20.34 28.10 -7.29
C LEU A 379 -21.65 28.70 -7.86
N SER A 380 -22.05 28.28 -9.05
CA SER A 380 -23.41 28.53 -9.51
C SER A 380 -24.40 27.63 -8.76
N ILE A 381 -25.68 27.94 -8.82
CA ILE A 381 -26.74 27.12 -8.20
C ILE A 381 -26.69 25.68 -8.73
N GLU A 382 -26.43 25.51 -10.03
CA GLU A 382 -26.32 24.22 -10.69
C GLU A 382 -25.07 23.47 -10.24
N GLU A 383 -23.94 24.18 -10.05
CA GLU A 383 -22.70 23.59 -9.54
C GLU A 383 -22.84 23.17 -8.06
N GLU A 384 -23.52 23.98 -7.23
CA GLU A 384 -23.82 23.61 -5.83
C GLU A 384 -24.67 22.35 -5.75
N GLU A 385 -25.74 22.27 -6.53
CA GLU A 385 -26.62 21.10 -6.56
C GLU A 385 -25.89 19.86 -7.09
N LEU A 386 -25.05 20.03 -8.13
CA LEU A 386 -24.19 18.96 -8.65
C LEU A 386 -23.26 18.41 -7.56
N MET A 387 -22.51 19.29 -6.88
CA MET A 387 -21.56 18.91 -5.85
C MET A 387 -22.26 18.28 -4.64
N ARG A 388 -23.45 18.75 -4.28
CA ARG A 388 -24.27 18.14 -3.21
C ARG A 388 -24.64 16.68 -3.55
N ARG A 389 -25.05 16.40 -4.79
CA ARG A 389 -25.39 15.03 -5.24
C ARG A 389 -24.18 14.12 -5.29
N ILE A 390 -23.08 14.63 -5.81
CA ILE A 390 -21.82 13.86 -5.90
C ILE A 390 -21.30 13.55 -4.49
N LYS A 391 -21.23 14.56 -3.60
CA LYS A 391 -20.81 14.35 -2.20
C LYS A 391 -21.63 13.27 -1.54
N HIS A 392 -22.96 13.32 -1.66
CA HIS A 392 -23.84 12.27 -1.13
C HIS A 392 -23.50 10.88 -1.67
N SER A 393 -23.14 10.77 -2.97
CA SER A 393 -22.77 9.49 -3.59
C SER A 393 -21.47 8.94 -3.00
N PHE A 394 -20.46 9.78 -2.72
CA PHE A 394 -19.24 9.38 -2.03
C PHE A 394 -19.51 8.90 -0.59
N GLU A 395 -20.29 9.68 0.15
CA GLU A 395 -20.66 9.40 1.54
C GLU A 395 -21.52 8.12 1.69
N CYS A 396 -22.28 7.73 0.66
CA CYS A 396 -23.14 6.55 0.68
C CYS A 396 -22.46 5.29 0.14
N SER A 397 -21.28 5.36 -0.45
CA SER A 397 -20.57 4.21 -1.01
C SER A 397 -20.05 3.26 0.07
N GLU A 398 -20.73 2.14 0.29
CA GLU A 398 -20.34 1.14 1.30
C GLU A 398 -18.97 0.50 0.98
N LYS A 399 -18.66 0.29 -0.31
CA LYS A 399 -17.37 -0.26 -0.71
C LYS A 399 -16.24 0.73 -0.43
N LEU A 400 -16.45 2.02 -0.70
CA LEU A 400 -15.48 3.07 -0.37
C LEU A 400 -15.25 3.15 1.13
N LYS A 401 -16.31 3.15 1.94
CA LYS A 401 -16.22 3.13 3.41
C LYS A 401 -15.43 1.93 3.92
N LYS A 402 -15.67 0.73 3.36
CA LYS A 402 -14.91 -0.47 3.71
C LYS A 402 -13.42 -0.29 3.44
N HIS A 403 -13.07 0.24 2.27
CA HIS A 403 -11.67 0.47 1.89
C HIS A 403 -11.02 1.56 2.74
N MET A 404 -11.73 2.65 3.06
CA MET A 404 -11.22 3.69 3.97
C MET A 404 -10.97 3.13 5.37
N ARG A 405 -11.88 2.33 5.92
CA ARG A 405 -11.64 1.66 7.21
C ARG A 405 -10.38 0.77 7.16
N CYS A 406 -10.14 0.09 6.05
CA CYS A 406 -8.95 -0.70 5.84
C CYS A 406 -7.68 0.18 5.85
N LEU A 407 -7.68 1.32 5.13
CA LEU A 407 -6.60 2.30 5.13
C LEU A 407 -6.33 2.86 6.54
N PHE A 408 -7.38 3.17 7.31
CA PHE A 408 -7.22 3.67 8.69
C PHE A 408 -6.75 2.60 9.68
N THR A 409 -7.19 1.35 9.50
CA THR A 409 -6.84 0.25 10.40
C THR A 409 -5.39 -0.20 10.23
N HIS A 410 -4.91 -0.21 8.99
CA HIS A 410 -3.59 -0.73 8.63
C HIS A 410 -2.60 0.38 8.25
N GLY A 411 -3.03 1.66 8.25
CA GLY A 411 -2.25 2.76 7.74
C GLY A 411 -1.96 3.86 8.76
N SER A 412 -0.91 4.63 8.43
CA SER A 412 -0.42 5.80 9.17
C SER A 412 0.44 6.68 8.25
N MET A 413 0.81 7.87 8.74
CA MET A 413 1.75 8.76 8.04
C MET A 413 3.15 8.17 7.92
N TYR A 414 3.58 7.38 8.88
CA TYR A 414 4.86 6.69 8.91
C TYR A 414 4.79 5.42 9.76
N GLN A 415 5.77 4.53 9.59
CA GLN A 415 5.95 3.33 10.41
C GLN A 415 7.43 3.15 10.73
N VAL A 416 7.74 2.75 11.96
CA VAL A 416 9.05 2.20 12.31
C VAL A 416 8.89 0.70 12.46
N CYS A 417 9.63 -0.07 11.68
CA CYS A 417 9.56 -1.53 11.71
C CYS A 417 10.93 -2.16 11.44
N ASN A 418 11.37 -3.01 12.35
CA ASN A 418 12.63 -3.76 12.21
C ASN A 418 13.82 -2.89 11.80
N SER A 419 14.05 -1.79 12.53
CA SER A 419 15.08 -0.77 12.29
C SER A 419 14.95 -0.02 10.96
N ASN A 420 13.76 -0.01 10.35
CA ASN A 420 13.48 0.77 9.16
C ASN A 420 12.42 1.84 9.46
N LEU A 421 12.64 3.03 8.94
CA LEU A 421 11.68 4.13 8.93
C LEU A 421 10.98 4.16 7.57
N LEU A 422 9.68 3.98 7.57
CA LEU A 422 8.83 3.93 6.39
C LEU A 422 7.97 5.19 6.34
N PHE A 423 7.98 5.93 5.24
CA PHE A 423 7.04 7.02 4.96
C PHE A 423 6.97 7.25 3.45
N HIS A 424 5.86 7.79 2.96
CA HIS A 424 5.64 7.88 1.52
C HIS A 424 6.56 8.90 0.83
N ALA A 425 6.52 10.19 1.22
CA ALA A 425 7.12 11.25 0.42
C ALA A 425 8.30 11.96 1.10
N SER A 426 8.04 12.79 2.13
CA SER A 426 9.07 13.63 2.74
C SER A 426 8.87 13.85 4.24
N VAL A 427 9.92 14.34 4.87
CA VAL A 427 9.88 15.05 6.16
C VAL A 427 10.34 16.47 5.86
N PRO A 428 9.50 17.51 5.99
CA PRO A 428 9.84 18.87 5.61
C PRO A 428 11.10 19.41 6.29
N MET A 429 12.01 19.98 5.49
CA MET A 429 13.32 20.46 5.94
C MET A 429 13.60 21.88 5.44
N ASN A 430 14.44 22.58 6.18
CA ASN A 430 15.06 23.84 5.75
C ASN A 430 16.28 23.53 4.86
N PRO A 431 16.69 24.49 4.00
CA PRO A 431 17.87 24.31 3.13
C PRO A 431 19.20 24.07 3.90
N ASP A 432 19.27 24.42 5.18
CA ASP A 432 20.43 24.20 6.04
C ASP A 432 20.49 22.79 6.65
N GLY A 433 19.53 21.91 6.32
CA GLY A 433 19.47 20.55 6.83
C GLY A 433 18.72 20.38 8.14
N THR A 434 18.20 21.45 8.74
CA THR A 434 17.38 21.36 9.94
C THR A 434 15.92 21.00 9.61
N LEU A 435 15.20 20.39 10.56
CA LEU A 435 13.78 20.10 10.43
C LEU A 435 12.97 21.39 10.37
N LYS A 436 12.08 21.52 9.36
CA LYS A 436 11.21 22.68 9.20
C LYS A 436 10.07 22.64 10.21
N ALA A 437 9.88 23.73 10.95
CA ALA A 437 8.73 23.91 11.83
C ALA A 437 7.51 24.35 11.00
N ILE A 438 6.42 23.63 11.13
CA ILE A 438 5.13 23.92 10.49
C ILE A 438 4.13 24.31 11.60
N ARG A 439 3.48 25.45 11.43
CA ARG A 439 2.48 25.92 12.39
C ARG A 439 1.11 25.35 12.06
N ILE A 440 0.52 24.62 13.01
CA ILE A 440 -0.82 24.03 12.91
C ILE A 440 -1.60 24.49 14.16
N GLU A 441 -2.75 25.14 13.96
CA GLU A 441 -3.60 25.65 15.04
C GLU A 441 -2.81 26.47 16.10
N GLY A 442 -1.86 27.29 15.64
CA GLY A 442 -1.06 28.14 16.49
C GLY A 442 0.17 27.47 17.15
N THR A 443 0.30 26.16 17.06
CA THR A 443 1.42 25.38 17.62
C THR A 443 2.38 24.95 16.51
N GLU A 444 3.69 24.97 16.79
CA GLU A 444 4.72 24.54 15.86
C GLU A 444 5.07 23.07 16.04
N TYR A 445 5.06 22.32 14.93
CA TYR A 445 5.41 20.92 14.86
C TYR A 445 6.51 20.72 13.83
N LYS A 446 7.43 19.76 14.06
CA LYS A 446 8.50 19.36 13.14
C LYS A 446 8.80 17.88 13.27
N GLY A 447 9.43 17.30 12.25
CA GLY A 447 9.89 15.91 12.26
C GLY A 447 8.78 14.91 12.63
N LYS A 448 9.07 14.04 13.59
CA LYS A 448 8.12 13.03 14.08
C LYS A 448 6.83 13.65 14.62
N ALA A 449 6.92 14.69 15.44
CA ALA A 449 5.74 15.35 16.01
C ALA A 449 4.82 15.97 14.95
N LEU A 450 5.37 16.42 13.82
CA LEU A 450 4.56 16.89 12.68
C LEU A 450 3.77 15.73 12.07
N LEU A 451 4.42 14.60 11.78
CA LEU A 451 3.72 13.46 11.18
C LEU A 451 2.68 12.86 12.15
N ASP A 452 2.95 12.83 13.45
CA ASP A 452 1.98 12.42 14.48
C ASP A 452 0.73 13.36 14.51
N LYS A 453 0.94 14.69 14.42
CA LYS A 453 -0.18 15.66 14.36
C LYS A 453 -0.97 15.54 13.07
N VAL A 454 -0.30 15.33 11.94
CA VAL A 454 -0.96 15.11 10.63
C VAL A 454 -1.80 13.83 10.66
N ASP A 455 -1.27 12.72 11.17
CA ASP A 455 -2.01 11.46 11.34
C ASP A 455 -3.29 11.68 12.17
N GLN A 456 -3.18 12.42 13.29
CA GLN A 456 -4.32 12.79 14.14
C GLN A 456 -5.37 13.57 13.35
N LEU A 457 -4.97 14.61 12.59
CA LEU A 457 -5.90 15.45 11.81
C LEU A 457 -6.63 14.62 10.74
N VAL A 458 -5.91 13.76 10.02
CA VAL A 458 -6.52 12.87 9.01
C VAL A 458 -7.58 11.95 9.65
N ARG A 459 -7.32 11.42 10.85
CA ARG A 459 -8.30 10.62 11.59
C ARG A 459 -9.47 11.45 12.09
N THR A 460 -9.23 12.64 12.63
CA THR A 460 -10.28 13.59 13.06
C THR A 460 -11.22 13.91 11.90
N ALA A 461 -10.68 14.24 10.71
CA ALA A 461 -11.48 14.56 9.52
C ALA A 461 -12.48 13.45 9.15
N TYR A 462 -12.12 12.18 9.35
CA TYR A 462 -12.95 11.04 8.95
C TYR A 462 -13.84 10.49 10.05
N PHE A 463 -13.33 10.37 11.28
CA PHE A 463 -14.02 9.64 12.35
C PHE A 463 -14.82 10.53 13.30
N ASP A 464 -14.52 11.83 13.37
CA ASP A 464 -15.27 12.71 14.25
C ASP A 464 -16.72 12.86 13.74
N ALA A 465 -17.67 12.59 14.62
CA ALA A 465 -19.10 12.64 14.29
C ALA A 465 -19.69 14.04 14.48
N ASP A 466 -19.05 14.86 15.30
CA ASP A 466 -19.56 16.18 15.66
C ASP A 466 -19.11 17.25 14.64
N ASP A 467 -20.00 18.14 14.26
CA ASP A 467 -19.65 19.35 13.50
C ASP A 467 -18.97 20.34 14.45
N SER A 468 -17.66 20.22 14.55
CA SER A 468 -16.82 21.04 15.44
C SER A 468 -15.81 21.87 14.61
N PRO A 469 -15.33 23.01 15.15
CA PRO A 469 -14.27 23.79 14.49
C PRO A 469 -13.00 22.97 14.24
N GLU A 470 -12.69 22.00 15.10
CA GLU A 470 -11.57 21.11 14.99
C GLU A 470 -11.75 20.16 13.78
N LYS A 471 -12.97 19.63 13.58
CA LYS A 471 -13.28 18.81 12.40
C LYS A 471 -13.25 19.63 11.13
N ASP A 472 -13.81 20.84 11.13
CA ASP A 472 -13.79 21.76 9.99
C ASP A 472 -12.35 22.08 9.57
N PHE A 473 -11.47 22.32 10.55
CA PHE A 473 -10.05 22.52 10.29
C PHE A 473 -9.42 21.25 9.72
N ALA A 474 -9.65 20.10 10.31
CA ALA A 474 -9.12 18.81 9.86
C ALA A 474 -9.58 18.45 8.44
N MET A 475 -10.85 18.76 8.10
CA MET A 475 -11.40 18.60 6.75
C MET A 475 -10.70 19.48 5.71
N ASP A 476 -10.39 20.74 6.05
CA ASP A 476 -9.62 21.60 5.15
C ASP A 476 -8.15 21.19 5.09
N TYR A 477 -7.60 20.70 6.21
CA TYR A 477 -6.21 20.27 6.28
C TYR A 477 -5.95 19.00 5.50
N ILE A 478 -6.91 18.06 5.41
CA ILE A 478 -6.76 16.85 4.57
C ILE A 478 -6.65 17.20 3.08
N TRP A 479 -7.36 18.22 2.62
CA TRP A 479 -7.18 18.78 1.28
C TRP A 479 -5.81 19.48 1.16
N TYR A 480 -5.39 20.28 2.17
CA TYR A 480 -4.07 20.92 2.18
C TYR A 480 -2.92 19.91 2.03
N LEU A 481 -3.05 18.71 2.57
CA LEU A 481 -2.04 17.68 2.41
C LEU A 481 -1.80 17.26 0.96
N TRP A 482 -2.80 17.45 0.09
CA TRP A 482 -2.69 17.14 -1.34
C TRP A 482 -1.81 18.15 -2.10
N GLU A 483 -1.92 19.45 -1.81
CA GLU A 483 -1.26 20.48 -2.63
C GLU A 483 -0.57 21.62 -1.85
N GLY A 484 -0.64 21.59 -0.52
CA GLY A 484 0.00 22.59 0.33
C GLY A 484 1.54 22.51 0.26
N LYS A 485 2.19 23.67 0.12
CA LYS A 485 3.64 23.78 -0.06
C LYS A 485 4.48 23.13 1.04
N ASP A 486 3.96 23.11 2.28
CA ASP A 486 4.64 22.59 3.46
C ASP A 486 4.08 21.20 3.88
N SER A 487 3.26 20.61 3.03
CA SER A 487 2.73 19.27 3.27
C SER A 487 3.83 18.20 3.19
N PRO A 488 3.95 17.31 4.18
CA PRO A 488 4.91 16.19 4.11
C PRO A 488 4.63 15.20 2.97
N LEU A 489 3.44 15.27 2.35
CA LEU A 489 3.05 14.40 1.24
C LEU A 489 3.21 15.07 -0.12
N PHE A 490 3.34 16.39 -0.18
CA PHE A 490 3.53 17.13 -1.43
C PHE A 490 4.93 17.75 -1.52
N ASP A 491 5.32 18.55 -0.53
CA ASP A 491 6.63 19.18 -0.33
C ASP A 491 7.23 19.77 -1.63
N LYS A 492 6.43 20.64 -2.27
CA LYS A 492 6.82 21.43 -3.42
C LYS A 492 6.33 22.87 -3.26
N SER A 493 6.95 23.80 -3.96
CA SER A 493 6.61 25.23 -3.88
C SER A 493 5.14 25.54 -4.16
N ARG A 494 4.53 24.84 -5.12
CA ARG A 494 3.12 24.97 -5.52
C ARG A 494 2.68 23.79 -6.38
N MET A 495 1.38 23.56 -6.45
CA MET A 495 0.79 22.67 -7.45
C MET A 495 0.33 23.49 -8.67
N ALA A 496 1.01 23.27 -9.81
CA ALA A 496 0.80 24.06 -11.04
C ALA A 496 -0.29 23.45 -11.95
N THR A 497 -1.38 22.94 -11.38
CA THR A 497 -2.46 22.32 -12.15
C THR A 497 -3.13 23.32 -13.08
N PHE A 498 -3.45 24.53 -12.59
CA PHE A 498 -4.06 25.58 -13.39
C PHE A 498 -3.19 25.97 -14.57
N GLU A 499 -1.91 26.26 -14.30
CA GLU A 499 -0.94 26.69 -15.30
C GLU A 499 -0.73 25.62 -16.40
N ARG A 500 -0.65 24.34 -16.00
CA ARG A 500 -0.52 23.22 -16.95
C ARG A 500 -1.76 23.03 -17.83
N CYS A 501 -2.93 23.33 -17.30
CA CYS A 501 -4.18 23.25 -18.07
C CYS A 501 -4.33 24.40 -19.05
N PHE A 502 -4.05 25.63 -18.62
CA PHE A 502 -4.51 26.82 -19.33
C PHE A 502 -3.40 27.72 -19.91
N ILE A 503 -2.13 27.50 -19.61
CA ILE A 503 -1.03 28.36 -20.05
C ILE A 503 0.03 27.54 -20.76
N ASP A 504 0.55 28.05 -21.91
CA ASP A 504 1.58 27.33 -22.68
C ASP A 504 2.99 27.55 -22.14
N ASP A 505 3.25 28.70 -21.47
CA ASP A 505 4.57 29.02 -20.94
C ASP A 505 4.98 28.03 -19.84
N LYS A 506 5.96 27.18 -20.16
CA LYS A 506 6.48 26.16 -19.23
C LYS A 506 7.18 26.74 -18.00
N SER A 507 7.56 28.00 -18.02
CA SER A 507 8.23 28.64 -16.88
C SER A 507 7.31 28.72 -15.66
N VAL A 508 6.01 29.03 -15.88
CA VAL A 508 5.00 29.10 -14.79
C VAL A 508 4.50 27.72 -14.36
N GLN A 509 4.76 26.67 -15.14
CA GLN A 509 4.36 25.30 -14.82
C GLN A 509 5.37 24.57 -13.91
N LYS A 510 6.47 25.23 -13.55
CA LYS A 510 7.55 24.64 -12.74
C LYS A 510 7.12 24.51 -11.27
N GLU A 511 7.33 23.34 -10.71
CA GLU A 511 7.16 23.03 -9.28
C GLU A 511 8.55 22.75 -8.69
N GLU A 512 9.00 23.59 -7.78
CA GLU A 512 10.26 23.40 -7.07
C GLU A 512 10.05 22.44 -5.89
N LYS A 513 10.89 21.43 -5.80
CA LYS A 513 10.84 20.45 -4.71
C LYS A 513 11.36 21.05 -3.41
N GLY A 514 10.83 20.60 -2.27
CA GLY A 514 11.34 20.93 -0.96
C GLY A 514 12.78 20.48 -0.73
N ALA A 515 13.40 21.05 0.30
CA ALA A 515 14.82 20.84 0.60
C ALA A 515 15.13 19.35 0.91
N TYR A 516 14.19 18.60 1.47
CA TYR A 516 14.33 17.16 1.72
C TYR A 516 14.87 16.40 0.48
N TYR A 517 14.33 16.68 -0.72
CA TYR A 517 14.67 15.93 -1.92
C TYR A 517 16.11 16.12 -2.40
N SER A 518 16.75 17.25 -2.04
CA SER A 518 18.17 17.49 -2.33
C SER A 518 19.08 16.98 -1.20
N LEU A 519 18.64 17.11 0.05
CA LEU A 519 19.41 16.76 1.24
C LEU A 519 19.39 15.25 1.58
N ARG A 520 18.36 14.53 1.15
CA ARG A 520 18.19 13.10 1.45
C ARG A 520 19.29 12.17 0.90
N GLU A 521 20.17 12.69 0.04
CA GLU A 521 21.32 11.95 -0.48
C GLU A 521 22.53 12.00 0.47
N GLU A 522 22.47 12.84 1.50
CA GLU A 522 23.50 12.96 2.53
C GLU A 522 23.26 11.96 3.67
N GLU A 523 24.28 11.15 4.00
CA GLU A 523 24.20 10.13 5.06
C GLU A 523 23.88 10.75 6.43
N SER A 524 24.46 11.91 6.75
CA SER A 524 24.23 12.64 7.99
C SER A 524 22.78 13.08 8.17
N VAL A 525 22.12 13.47 7.08
CA VAL A 525 20.69 13.85 7.10
C VAL A 525 19.81 12.62 7.33
N CYS A 526 20.13 11.51 6.69
CA CYS A 526 19.41 10.26 6.93
C CYS A 526 19.58 9.78 8.37
N ASP A 527 20.78 9.85 8.93
CA ASP A 527 21.02 9.47 10.33
C ASP A 527 20.27 10.39 11.30
N MET A 528 20.26 11.70 11.07
CA MET A 528 19.48 12.67 11.87
C MET A 528 17.97 12.34 11.83
N LEU A 529 17.41 12.01 10.67
CA LEU A 529 16.02 11.60 10.55
C LEU A 529 15.74 10.29 11.28
N LEU A 530 16.60 9.28 11.14
CA LEU A 530 16.46 8.02 11.86
C LEU A 530 16.50 8.22 13.38
N ASP A 531 17.37 9.10 13.88
CA ASP A 531 17.45 9.46 15.29
C ASP A 531 16.20 10.19 15.78
N GLU A 532 15.67 11.14 14.98
CA GLU A 532 14.42 11.87 15.27
C GLU A 532 13.23 10.94 15.46
N PHE A 533 13.13 9.88 14.65
CA PHE A 533 12.09 8.87 14.76
C PHE A 533 12.40 7.73 15.74
N GLY A 534 13.53 7.82 16.47
CA GLY A 534 13.92 6.83 17.47
C GLY A 534 14.34 5.49 16.88
N VAL A 535 14.72 5.44 15.62
CA VAL A 535 15.20 4.21 14.97
C VAL A 535 16.62 3.92 15.42
N THR A 536 16.81 2.81 16.11
CA THR A 536 18.09 2.38 16.65
C THR A 536 18.68 1.20 15.89
N GLY A 537 19.95 0.91 16.11
CA GLY A 537 20.65 -0.22 15.49
C GLY A 537 21.71 0.21 14.48
N ARG A 538 22.53 -0.77 14.07
CA ARG A 538 23.61 -0.54 13.08
C ARG A 538 23.10 -0.54 11.65
N HIS A 539 22.15 -1.41 11.35
CA HIS A 539 21.55 -1.63 10.03
C HIS A 539 20.17 -1.00 10.04
N ARG A 540 20.12 0.33 9.85
CA ARG A 540 18.88 1.11 9.85
C ARG A 540 18.74 1.88 8.54
N HIS A 541 17.53 1.87 8.00
CA HIS A 541 17.25 2.46 6.69
C HIS A 541 16.00 3.32 6.71
N ILE A 542 15.96 4.30 5.81
CA ILE A 542 14.74 4.99 5.38
C ILE A 542 14.27 4.31 4.08
N ILE A 543 12.97 4.00 4.00
CA ILE A 543 12.36 3.43 2.80
C ILE A 543 11.20 4.34 2.42
N ASN A 544 11.25 4.93 1.20
CA ASN A 544 10.20 5.81 0.71
C ASN A 544 9.91 5.64 -0.79
N GLY A 545 8.85 6.32 -1.28
CA GLY A 545 8.38 6.33 -2.66
C GLY A 545 8.25 7.73 -3.23
N HIS A 546 7.08 8.01 -3.85
CA HIS A 546 6.58 9.31 -4.33
C HIS A 546 7.31 9.93 -5.53
N VAL A 547 8.62 9.81 -5.62
CA VAL A 547 9.40 10.37 -6.73
C VAL A 547 10.03 9.23 -7.52
N PRO A 548 9.53 8.98 -8.74
CA PRO A 548 10.00 7.85 -9.55
C PRO A 548 11.51 7.92 -9.81
N VAL A 549 12.18 6.79 -9.60
CA VAL A 549 13.60 6.61 -9.92
C VAL A 549 13.76 6.51 -11.43
N ARG A 550 14.50 7.45 -12.04
CA ARG A 550 14.73 7.50 -13.48
C ARG A 550 15.85 6.54 -13.90
N SER A 551 15.58 5.24 -13.84
CA SER A 551 16.59 4.20 -14.14
C SER A 551 17.19 4.33 -15.54
N ILE A 552 16.40 4.76 -16.55
CA ILE A 552 16.91 5.08 -17.92
C ILE A 552 18.03 6.13 -17.88
N LYS A 553 17.96 7.08 -16.94
CA LYS A 553 18.98 8.13 -16.77
C LYS A 553 20.10 7.72 -15.83
N GLY A 554 20.15 6.47 -15.40
CA GLY A 554 21.16 5.95 -14.49
C GLY A 554 20.98 6.35 -13.03
N GLU A 555 19.77 6.82 -12.63
CA GLU A 555 19.50 7.14 -11.24
C GLU A 555 19.46 5.85 -10.40
N ASN A 556 20.18 5.86 -9.27
CA ASN A 556 20.26 4.73 -8.36
C ASN A 556 19.16 4.83 -7.28
N PRO A 557 18.33 3.79 -7.07
CA PRO A 557 17.36 3.74 -5.98
C PRO A 557 18.01 3.66 -4.58
N ILE A 558 19.26 3.22 -4.49
CA ILE A 558 20.04 3.14 -3.25
C ILE A 558 20.82 4.44 -3.09
N LYS A 559 20.47 5.24 -2.08
CA LYS A 559 21.02 6.58 -1.85
C LYS A 559 21.67 6.67 -0.46
N ALA A 560 22.37 7.77 -0.18
CA ALA A 560 22.99 8.05 1.11
C ALA A 560 23.79 6.84 1.65
N ASN A 561 24.66 6.27 0.82
CA ASN A 561 25.48 5.10 1.15
C ASN A 561 24.67 3.90 1.70
N GLY A 562 23.46 3.69 1.17
CA GLY A 562 22.54 2.61 1.58
C GLY A 562 21.57 2.97 2.71
N LYS A 563 21.67 4.16 3.31
CA LYS A 563 20.74 4.62 4.36
C LYS A 563 19.34 4.91 3.86
N LEU A 564 19.20 5.30 2.58
CA LEU A 564 17.92 5.59 1.95
C LEU A 564 17.68 4.67 0.74
N LEU A 565 16.53 4.03 0.74
CA LEU A 565 16.04 3.17 -0.33
C LEU A 565 14.78 3.78 -0.93
N VAL A 566 14.87 4.32 -2.15
CA VAL A 566 13.74 4.89 -2.89
C VAL A 566 13.17 3.80 -3.77
N ILE A 567 11.96 3.32 -3.47
CA ILE A 567 11.39 2.15 -4.16
C ILE A 567 10.27 2.48 -5.15
N ASP A 568 10.05 3.77 -5.46
CA ASP A 568 9.17 4.16 -6.56
C ASP A 568 9.87 3.85 -7.89
N GLY A 569 9.49 2.74 -8.50
CA GLY A 569 9.97 2.29 -9.80
C GLY A 569 9.00 2.59 -10.94
N GLY A 570 7.87 3.29 -10.66
CA GLY A 570 6.85 3.61 -11.64
C GLY A 570 6.03 2.41 -12.07
N PHE A 571 5.26 1.80 -11.16
CA PHE A 571 4.26 0.77 -11.51
C PHE A 571 3.27 1.28 -12.56
N SER A 572 2.88 2.56 -12.46
CA SER A 572 2.00 3.19 -13.43
C SER A 572 2.62 3.19 -14.83
N LYS A 573 1.88 2.67 -15.81
CA LYS A 573 2.25 2.67 -17.23
C LYS A 573 2.63 4.06 -17.75
N ALA A 574 2.05 5.12 -17.17
CA ALA A 574 2.34 6.50 -17.53
C ALA A 574 3.83 6.88 -17.27
N TYR A 575 4.50 6.20 -16.35
CA TYR A 575 5.91 6.46 -16.02
C TYR A 575 6.92 5.56 -16.75
N HIS A 576 6.50 4.45 -17.36
CA HIS A 576 7.42 3.54 -18.04
C HIS A 576 8.35 4.21 -19.05
N PRO A 577 7.92 5.26 -19.83
CA PRO A 577 8.84 5.98 -20.71
C PRO A 577 9.96 6.74 -19.97
N GLU A 578 9.73 7.12 -18.70
CA GLU A 578 10.71 7.88 -17.90
C GLU A 578 11.58 6.96 -17.03
N THR A 579 10.99 5.88 -16.48
CA THR A 579 11.68 4.95 -15.57
C THR A 579 12.36 3.80 -16.31
N GLY A 580 11.79 3.32 -17.42
CA GLY A 580 12.28 2.16 -18.18
C GLY A 580 11.98 0.82 -17.53
N ILE A 581 11.28 0.82 -16.38
CA ILE A 581 10.90 -0.35 -15.61
C ILE A 581 9.44 -0.24 -15.17
N ALA A 582 8.90 -1.29 -14.61
CA ALA A 582 7.52 -1.35 -14.12
C ALA A 582 7.44 -1.60 -12.61
N GLY A 583 8.30 -0.95 -11.86
CA GLY A 583 8.27 -0.99 -10.40
C GLY A 583 9.45 -1.72 -9.75
N TYR A 584 9.59 -1.46 -8.45
CA TYR A 584 10.49 -2.17 -7.56
C TYR A 584 9.71 -2.95 -6.51
N THR A 585 10.27 -4.07 -6.06
CA THR A 585 9.96 -4.66 -4.76
C THR A 585 11.24 -4.73 -3.95
N LEU A 586 11.26 -4.13 -2.79
CA LEU A 586 12.30 -4.36 -1.81
C LEU A 586 11.93 -5.60 -0.98
N VAL A 587 12.83 -6.53 -0.82
CA VAL A 587 12.64 -7.78 -0.07
C VAL A 587 13.61 -7.83 1.08
N TYR A 588 13.11 -7.86 2.31
CA TYR A 588 13.89 -8.00 3.52
C TYR A 588 13.71 -9.39 4.12
N HIS A 589 14.73 -10.21 4.01
CA HIS A 589 14.74 -11.57 4.53
C HIS A 589 15.82 -11.76 5.60
N SER A 590 15.90 -12.96 6.19
CA SER A 590 16.82 -13.25 7.30
C SER A 590 18.32 -13.07 7.01
N ARG A 591 18.70 -12.80 5.75
CA ARG A 591 20.09 -12.56 5.33
C ARG A 591 20.35 -11.14 4.83
N GLY A 592 19.36 -10.24 4.88
CA GLY A 592 19.50 -8.83 4.46
C GLY A 592 18.48 -8.39 3.41
N PHE A 593 18.82 -7.34 2.68
CA PHE A 593 17.96 -6.68 1.72
C PHE A 593 18.31 -7.01 0.27
N GLN A 594 17.28 -7.23 -0.54
CA GLN A 594 17.36 -7.37 -1.98
C GLN A 594 16.33 -6.47 -2.66
N LEU A 595 16.76 -5.71 -3.67
CA LEU A 595 15.87 -4.93 -4.52
C LEU A 595 15.59 -5.72 -5.80
N VAL A 596 14.32 -5.98 -6.05
CA VAL A 596 13.83 -6.68 -7.24
C VAL A 596 13.23 -5.63 -8.18
N GLN A 597 13.83 -5.48 -9.34
CA GLN A 597 13.38 -4.58 -10.41
C GLN A 597 12.52 -5.39 -11.38
N HIS A 598 11.32 -4.91 -11.68
CA HIS A 598 10.37 -5.57 -12.56
C HIS A 598 10.35 -4.93 -13.96
N GLU A 599 10.32 -5.77 -15.01
CA GLU A 599 9.97 -5.33 -16.36
C GLU A 599 8.45 -5.18 -16.51
N PRO A 600 7.95 -4.44 -17.52
CA PRO A 600 6.52 -4.28 -17.76
C PRO A 600 5.78 -5.62 -17.85
N PHE A 601 4.69 -5.74 -17.08
CA PHE A 601 3.79 -6.87 -17.13
C PHE A 601 2.83 -6.74 -18.31
N LEU A 602 2.76 -7.76 -19.16
CA LEU A 602 1.94 -7.70 -20.36
C LEU A 602 0.45 -7.86 -20.02
N SER A 603 0.07 -9.02 -19.50
CA SER A 603 -1.29 -9.28 -19.00
C SER A 603 -1.36 -10.59 -18.21
N THR A 604 -2.37 -10.69 -17.35
CA THR A 604 -2.69 -11.92 -16.61
C THR A 604 -3.03 -13.07 -17.57
N ASP A 605 -3.74 -12.80 -18.65
CA ASP A 605 -4.12 -13.81 -19.64
C ASP A 605 -2.89 -14.46 -20.32
N GLN A 606 -1.92 -13.66 -20.71
CA GLN A 606 -0.66 -14.17 -21.28
C GLN A 606 0.17 -14.94 -20.24
N ALA A 607 0.18 -14.47 -19.00
CA ALA A 607 0.87 -15.18 -17.92
C ALA A 607 0.30 -16.58 -17.72
N ILE A 608 -1.01 -16.73 -17.75
CA ILE A 608 -1.72 -18.01 -17.58
C ILE A 608 -1.54 -18.93 -18.79
N LYS A 609 -1.79 -18.43 -20.00
CA LYS A 609 -1.80 -19.24 -21.24
C LYS A 609 -0.40 -19.61 -21.71
N GLU A 610 0.53 -18.65 -21.69
CA GLU A 610 1.87 -18.81 -22.26
C GLU A 610 2.94 -19.03 -21.17
N GLY A 611 2.53 -18.94 -19.88
CA GLY A 611 3.43 -18.99 -18.74
C GLY A 611 4.46 -17.84 -18.76
N LYS A 612 4.11 -16.69 -19.33
CA LYS A 612 4.97 -15.50 -19.33
C LYS A 612 4.93 -14.85 -17.96
N ASP A 613 6.00 -15.04 -17.20
CA ASP A 613 6.22 -14.37 -15.91
C ASP A 613 6.86 -13.02 -16.12
N ILE A 614 6.72 -12.09 -15.17
CA ILE A 614 7.48 -10.84 -15.15
C ILE A 614 8.96 -11.19 -15.08
N ARG A 615 9.73 -10.62 -16.00
CA ARG A 615 11.19 -10.65 -15.89
C ARG A 615 11.59 -9.70 -14.77
N SER A 616 12.46 -10.17 -13.91
CA SER A 616 12.93 -9.37 -12.78
C SER A 616 14.43 -9.55 -12.59
N THR A 617 15.10 -8.44 -12.32
CA THR A 617 16.52 -8.41 -11.95
C THR A 617 16.63 -8.16 -10.45
N THR A 618 17.48 -8.91 -9.77
CA THR A 618 17.69 -8.75 -8.33
C THR A 618 19.03 -8.11 -8.05
N ILE A 619 19.03 -7.04 -7.28
CA ILE A 619 20.21 -6.33 -6.79
C ILE A 619 20.31 -6.60 -5.28
N VAL A 620 21.48 -7.04 -4.82
CA VAL A 620 21.73 -7.17 -3.39
C VAL A 620 22.04 -5.78 -2.84
N VAL A 621 21.19 -5.30 -1.93
CA VAL A 621 21.37 -4.01 -1.25
C VAL A 621 22.29 -4.17 -0.06
N GLU A 622 21.99 -5.17 0.78
CA GLU A 622 22.78 -5.46 1.98
C GLU A 622 22.74 -6.96 2.30
N LEU A 623 23.88 -7.49 2.73
CA LEU A 623 24.00 -8.84 3.25
C LEU A 623 24.47 -8.81 4.71
N ASN A 624 23.68 -9.44 5.58
CA ASN A 624 24.06 -9.61 6.97
C ASN A 624 25.06 -10.76 7.12
N SER A 625 26.14 -10.55 7.88
CA SER A 625 27.16 -11.56 8.17
C SER A 625 26.56 -12.77 8.91
N HIS A 626 25.54 -12.52 9.74
CA HIS A 626 24.80 -13.56 10.47
C HIS A 626 23.34 -13.56 10.05
N ARG A 627 22.74 -14.73 10.05
CA ARG A 627 21.32 -14.87 9.76
C ARG A 627 20.49 -14.25 10.87
N GLN A 628 19.62 -13.29 10.54
CA GLN A 628 18.68 -12.70 11.47
C GLN A 628 17.63 -13.72 11.92
N MET A 629 17.38 -13.74 13.22
CA MET A 629 16.37 -14.58 13.85
C MET A 629 15.20 -13.72 14.31
N VAL A 630 14.10 -14.34 14.73
CA VAL A 630 12.94 -13.62 15.29
C VAL A 630 13.35 -12.73 16.47
N LYS A 631 14.27 -13.19 17.33
CA LYS A 631 14.77 -12.41 18.48
C LYS A 631 15.43 -11.08 18.09
N ASP A 632 15.84 -10.91 16.85
CA ASP A 632 16.53 -9.72 16.34
C ASP A 632 15.53 -8.73 15.69
N THR A 633 14.22 -8.95 15.86
CA THR A 633 13.12 -8.16 15.28
C THR A 633 12.26 -7.52 16.38
N ASP A 634 11.45 -6.53 16.01
CA ASP A 634 10.49 -5.90 16.92
C ASP A 634 9.53 -6.93 17.52
N LYS A 635 9.06 -7.89 16.69
CA LYS A 635 8.28 -9.02 17.18
C LYS A 635 9.05 -9.85 18.20
N GLY A 636 10.36 -10.01 18.03
CA GLY A 636 11.21 -10.67 19.01
C GLY A 636 11.27 -9.93 20.32
N ALA A 637 11.35 -8.59 20.29
CA ALA A 637 11.30 -7.76 21.49
C ALA A 637 9.97 -7.92 22.24
N ASP A 638 8.83 -7.94 21.52
CA ASP A 638 7.51 -8.21 22.10
C ASP A 638 7.43 -9.60 22.77
N LEU A 639 7.97 -10.64 22.10
CA LEU A 639 8.01 -11.99 22.67
C LEU A 639 8.89 -12.06 23.91
N GLN A 640 10.02 -11.38 23.92
CA GLN A 640 10.91 -11.29 25.11
C GLN A 640 10.21 -10.60 26.28
N GLN A 641 9.43 -9.53 26.01
CA GLN A 641 8.62 -8.90 27.05
C GLN A 641 7.55 -9.85 27.60
N GLN A 642 6.86 -10.59 26.72
CA GLN A 642 5.89 -11.61 27.15
C GLN A 642 6.52 -12.71 28.00
N ILE A 643 7.71 -13.19 27.64
CA ILE A 643 8.49 -14.14 28.45
C ILE A 643 8.78 -13.55 29.82
N HIS A 644 9.25 -12.32 29.88
CA HIS A 644 9.53 -11.65 31.16
C HIS A 644 8.28 -11.51 32.05
N ASP A 645 7.14 -11.19 31.47
CA ASP A 645 5.87 -11.10 32.21
C ASP A 645 5.41 -12.47 32.72
N LEU A 646 5.57 -13.54 31.92
CA LEU A 646 5.30 -14.91 32.34
C LEU A 646 6.29 -15.38 33.43
N GLU A 647 7.55 -14.99 33.38
CA GLU A 647 8.51 -15.27 34.46
C GLU A 647 8.12 -14.59 35.76
N LYS A 648 7.63 -13.33 35.73
CA LYS A 648 7.04 -12.66 36.90
C LYS A 648 5.81 -13.41 37.42
N LEU A 649 4.96 -13.91 36.53
CA LEU A 649 3.79 -14.72 36.90
C LEU A 649 4.20 -16.03 37.58
N LEU A 650 5.22 -16.72 37.05
CA LEU A 650 5.79 -17.92 37.68
C LEU A 650 6.33 -17.62 39.10
N TYR A 651 7.02 -16.50 39.25
CA TYR A 651 7.51 -16.06 40.56
C TYR A 651 6.33 -15.82 41.53
N ALA A 652 5.26 -15.15 41.03
CA ALA A 652 4.04 -14.88 41.82
C ALA A 652 3.34 -16.16 42.28
N PHE A 653 3.21 -17.17 41.44
CA PHE A 653 2.65 -18.49 41.83
C PHE A 653 3.56 -19.18 42.85
N ARG A 654 4.86 -19.27 42.62
CA ARG A 654 5.80 -20.00 43.48
C ARG A 654 5.96 -19.38 44.86
N ASN A 655 5.75 -18.05 44.98
CA ASN A 655 5.86 -17.33 46.26
C ASN A 655 4.51 -16.97 46.88
N GLY A 656 3.38 -17.49 46.32
CA GLY A 656 2.06 -17.35 46.93
C GLY A 656 1.38 -15.99 46.76
N PHE A 657 1.93 -15.07 45.93
CA PHE A 657 1.29 -13.77 45.61
C PHE A 657 0.00 -13.97 44.81
N ILE A 658 -0.05 -15.00 43.94
CA ILE A 658 -1.22 -15.43 43.18
C ILE A 658 -1.35 -16.93 43.36
N LYS A 659 -2.60 -17.42 43.56
CA LYS A 659 -2.87 -18.86 43.68
C LYS A 659 -3.13 -19.45 42.30
N GLU A 660 -2.58 -20.63 42.06
CA GLU A 660 -2.93 -21.44 40.89
C GLU A 660 -4.42 -21.82 40.92
N LYS A 661 -5.02 -21.89 39.74
CA LYS A 661 -6.40 -22.40 39.61
C LYS A 661 -6.35 -23.76 38.93
N GLU A 662 -6.90 -24.77 39.59
CA GLU A 662 -7.11 -26.09 38.97
C GLU A 662 -7.93 -25.93 37.70
N ARG A 663 -7.45 -26.50 36.58
CA ARG A 663 -8.31 -26.71 35.41
C ARG A 663 -9.29 -27.82 35.80
N TYR A 664 -10.56 -27.46 36.01
CA TYR A 664 -11.59 -28.48 35.94
C TYR A 664 -11.52 -29.14 34.57
N LYS A 665 -11.23 -30.46 34.56
CA LYS A 665 -11.17 -31.30 33.36
C LYS A 665 -12.50 -31.37 32.65
#